data_bb1910edd991d4f7dd809b2e9523959a
#
_entry.id   bb1910edd991d4f7dd809b2e9523959a
#
_cell.length_a   1.000
_cell.length_b   1.000
_cell.length_c   1.000
_cell.angle_alpha   90.00
_cell.angle_beta   90.00
_cell.angle_gamma   90.00
#
_symmetry.space_group_name_H-M   'P 1'
#
loop_
_entity.id
_entity.type
_entity.pdbx_description
1 polymer ?
#
loop_
_entity_poly.entity_id
_entity_poly.type
_entity_poly.pdbx_seq_one_letter_code
_entity_poly.pdbx_strand_id
1 'polypeptide(L)'
;MDKLKMQTVNKADENFKKLAEMFPNAVTETIDENGKVVRAIDKDVLMQEISCKVVEGNEERYQFTWPDKKKSVLLANAPINKTLRPCREESVDFDNTENLYVEGDNLEVLKLLQETYLGKIKLIYIDPPYNTGNDFVYEDDFAQSTDEYLANSGQYDEDGNRLVKNLDSNGRFHTDWLNMIYPRLRIAKDLLSDDGIMFISIDDNEIDNLTRCCSEIYGESNLIATFVVASNSAKNNSKFVSITHEYLLCVAKNKEETPAGWAVAKTNSDSFVKVSQQLVKSGKTMDEIHSELLALVKYPKYYEFDHYTYVDKRGPFRASDLTAPGSKAKYDVIHPVTKKPCKTGTRGWAYSESEMQKLIDNDYILFGSTEDVMPQLKNYLFDNEKSLPKSVLFFDSQSSTKWMKAQKFGFDFPKAIDYIKFVISMYPSTEFEVLDFFSGSATTAHAVMQLNAEDGGHRKFIMVQLPEETDEKSEAYKAGYKNICEIGKERIRRAGSKINNANEKLKDVPLLKDDKDVQLFTSIAKNGIDAVERTKSAFERVDCSCSVDTGFRVLKCDSSNMKDVYYNPAEYEQSLFSRLEDNIKEDRTPEDLLFQVMLDLGILLNSKIQVRSEKVGMRSYSYFDVEDGYLIACFDKNIDEEVITAIAKQKPYYFVMRDSSMANDSVATNFEQIFATYSPDTVRKVL
;
A
#
# COMPACT_ATOMS: atom_id res chain seq x y z
N MET A 1 -4.38 -26.17 28.61
CA MET A 1 -4.56 -24.96 27.80
C MET A 1 -3.27 -24.68 27.05
N ASP A 2 -3.36 -24.41 25.76
CA ASP A 2 -2.18 -24.01 25.00
C ASP A 2 -1.85 -22.56 25.29
N LYS A 3 -0.58 -22.30 25.65
CA LYS A 3 -0.07 -20.95 25.85
C LYS A 3 0.22 -20.28 24.52
N LEU A 4 -0.07 -18.99 24.43
CA LEU A 4 0.31 -18.17 23.29
C LEU A 4 1.83 -18.02 23.25
N LYS A 5 2.40 -18.12 22.03
CA LYS A 5 3.82 -17.84 21.80
C LYS A 5 3.97 -16.36 21.50
N MET A 6 4.38 -15.56 22.46
CA MET A 6 4.54 -14.11 22.32
C MET A 6 5.80 -13.72 21.50
N GLN A 7 5.98 -14.39 20.37
CA GLN A 7 7.13 -14.25 19.49
C GLN A 7 6.68 -14.60 18.06
N THR A 8 7.20 -13.89 17.05
CA THR A 8 6.92 -14.19 15.65
C THR A 8 7.38 -15.59 15.27
N VAL A 9 6.76 -16.16 14.24
CA VAL A 9 7.07 -17.51 13.79
C VAL A 9 8.50 -17.59 13.23
N ASN A 10 9.23 -18.62 13.63
CA ASN A 10 10.51 -18.95 13.02
C ASN A 10 10.25 -19.63 11.66
N LYS A 11 10.45 -18.90 10.59
CA LYS A 11 10.25 -19.38 9.20
C LYS A 11 11.16 -20.58 8.86
N ALA A 12 12.37 -20.63 9.40
CA ALA A 12 13.27 -21.74 9.19
C ALA A 12 12.70 -23.05 9.78
N ASP A 13 12.12 -22.96 10.98
CA ASP A 13 11.50 -24.13 11.64
C ASP A 13 10.25 -24.60 10.88
N GLU A 14 9.45 -23.69 10.33
CA GLU A 14 8.30 -24.05 9.48
C GLU A 14 8.75 -24.75 8.21
N ASN A 15 9.75 -24.20 7.54
CA ASN A 15 10.30 -24.81 6.33
C ASN A 15 10.91 -26.19 6.64
N PHE A 16 11.61 -26.32 7.76
CA PHE A 16 12.12 -27.59 8.23
C PHE A 16 11.00 -28.59 8.45
N LYS A 17 9.89 -28.23 9.13
CA LYS A 17 8.76 -29.10 9.35
C LYS A 17 8.14 -29.59 8.05
N LYS A 18 7.90 -28.68 7.09
CA LYS A 18 7.36 -29.02 5.77
C LYS A 18 8.27 -29.99 5.01
N LEU A 19 9.59 -29.72 5.00
CA LEU A 19 10.56 -30.62 4.38
C LEU A 19 10.64 -31.97 5.09
N ALA A 20 10.58 -32.00 6.41
CA ALA A 20 10.60 -33.23 7.19
C ALA A 20 9.34 -34.08 6.99
N GLU A 21 8.18 -33.48 6.76
CA GLU A 21 6.95 -34.17 6.41
C GLU A 21 6.99 -34.73 4.98
N MET A 22 7.52 -33.96 4.02
CA MET A 22 7.61 -34.40 2.63
C MET A 22 8.71 -35.46 2.40
N PHE A 23 9.84 -35.34 3.10
CA PHE A 23 11.03 -36.16 2.93
C PHE A 23 11.57 -36.67 4.27
N PRO A 24 10.84 -37.57 4.97
CA PRO A 24 11.22 -38.04 6.29
C PRO A 24 12.56 -38.76 6.31
N ASN A 25 12.97 -39.39 5.18
CA ASN A 25 14.26 -40.05 5.05
C ASN A 25 15.44 -39.09 5.05
N ALA A 26 15.22 -37.82 4.68
CA ALA A 26 16.25 -36.78 4.69
C ALA A 26 16.44 -36.13 6.06
N VAL A 27 15.67 -36.51 7.09
CA VAL A 27 15.84 -36.01 8.43
C VAL A 27 16.92 -36.76 9.17
N THR A 28 17.91 -36.05 9.68
CA THR A 28 19.04 -36.56 10.45
C THR A 28 19.21 -35.80 11.76
N GLU A 29 20.16 -36.23 12.59
CA GLU A 29 20.54 -35.54 13.81
C GLU A 29 21.96 -34.93 13.66
N THR A 30 22.12 -33.72 14.17
CA THR A 30 23.43 -33.03 14.21
C THR A 30 23.59 -32.35 15.58
N ILE A 31 24.80 -31.88 15.85
CA ILE A 31 25.11 -31.18 17.10
C ILE A 31 25.19 -29.68 16.81
N ASP A 32 24.41 -28.87 17.50
CA ASP A 32 24.46 -27.42 17.39
C ASP A 32 25.72 -26.80 18.03
N GLU A 33 25.91 -25.51 17.87
CA GLU A 33 27.05 -24.76 18.42
C GLU A 33 27.16 -24.85 19.95
N ASN A 34 26.07 -25.20 20.64
CA ASN A 34 25.99 -25.35 22.09
C ASN A 34 26.20 -26.82 22.54
N GLY A 35 26.52 -27.73 21.62
CA GLY A 35 26.73 -29.15 21.92
C GLY A 35 25.44 -29.94 22.11
N LYS A 36 24.27 -29.39 21.74
CA LYS A 36 22.97 -30.04 21.86
C LYS A 36 22.62 -30.77 20.56
N VAL A 37 22.10 -31.99 20.68
CA VAL A 37 21.58 -32.76 19.52
C VAL A 37 20.32 -32.08 19.01
N VAL A 38 20.33 -31.71 17.73
CA VAL A 38 19.20 -31.09 17.04
C VAL A 38 18.90 -31.86 15.73
N ARG A 39 17.65 -31.84 15.31
CA ARG A 39 17.25 -32.44 14.03
C ARG A 39 17.66 -31.51 12.89
N ALA A 40 18.18 -32.07 11.81
CA ALA A 40 18.61 -31.35 10.63
C ALA A 40 18.16 -32.10 9.35
N ILE A 41 18.27 -31.45 8.21
CA ILE A 41 18.06 -32.08 6.92
C ILE A 41 19.41 -32.49 6.35
N ASP A 42 19.54 -33.79 6.02
CA ASP A 42 20.64 -34.30 5.23
C ASP A 42 20.48 -33.82 3.79
N LYS A 43 21.42 -32.97 3.37
CA LYS A 43 21.37 -32.35 2.04
C LYS A 43 21.48 -33.40 0.93
N ASP A 44 22.32 -34.37 1.09
CA ASP A 44 22.61 -35.36 0.03
C ASP A 44 21.44 -36.33 -0.13
N VAL A 45 20.82 -36.75 0.97
CA VAL A 45 19.60 -37.56 0.95
C VAL A 45 18.43 -36.77 0.37
N LEU A 46 18.22 -35.52 0.78
CA LEU A 46 17.18 -34.68 0.23
C LEU A 46 17.34 -34.50 -1.28
N MET A 47 18.59 -34.30 -1.75
CA MET A 47 18.86 -34.11 -3.16
C MET A 47 18.58 -35.36 -3.97
N GLN A 48 18.78 -36.57 -3.41
CA GLN A 48 18.42 -37.84 -4.04
C GLN A 48 16.90 -38.00 -4.20
N GLU A 49 16.12 -37.53 -3.21
CA GLU A 49 14.67 -37.65 -3.21
C GLU A 49 13.98 -36.67 -4.18
N ILE A 50 14.53 -35.47 -4.39
CA ILE A 50 13.87 -34.42 -5.18
C ILE A 50 14.33 -34.31 -6.63
N SER A 51 15.30 -35.12 -7.08
CA SER A 51 15.94 -34.87 -8.37
C SER A 51 16.13 -36.09 -9.26
N CYS A 52 15.60 -35.99 -10.48
CA CYS A 52 16.04 -36.80 -11.62
C CYS A 52 17.33 -36.28 -12.27
N LYS A 53 17.72 -35.01 -12.01
CA LYS A 53 18.93 -34.36 -12.52
C LYS A 53 19.41 -33.34 -11.49
N VAL A 54 20.39 -33.71 -10.69
CA VAL A 54 21.10 -32.80 -9.77
C VAL A 54 22.30 -32.23 -10.51
N VAL A 55 22.45 -30.91 -10.45
CA VAL A 55 23.65 -30.21 -10.91
C VAL A 55 24.62 -30.18 -9.74
N GLU A 56 25.69 -30.97 -9.80
CA GLU A 56 26.74 -31.05 -8.78
C GLU A 56 27.94 -30.17 -9.16
N GLY A 57 28.60 -29.63 -8.13
CA GLY A 57 29.89 -28.94 -8.28
C GLY A 57 29.82 -27.49 -8.72
N ASN A 58 30.98 -26.98 -9.16
CA ASN A 58 31.15 -25.59 -9.63
C ASN A 58 30.75 -25.42 -11.11
N GLU A 59 29.69 -26.08 -11.57
CA GLU A 59 29.15 -25.72 -12.87
C GLU A 59 28.74 -24.26 -12.86
N GLU A 60 29.19 -23.50 -13.86
CA GLU A 60 28.97 -22.09 -13.96
C GLU A 60 27.47 -21.76 -13.92
N ARG A 61 26.99 -21.27 -12.80
CA ARG A 61 25.64 -20.72 -12.63
C ARG A 61 25.75 -19.23 -12.42
N TYR A 62 24.94 -18.50 -13.13
CA TYR A 62 24.74 -17.10 -12.79
C TYR A 62 24.16 -17.02 -11.39
N GLN A 63 24.87 -16.39 -10.47
CA GLN A 63 24.42 -16.10 -9.12
C GLN A 63 24.69 -14.64 -8.81
N PHE A 64 23.65 -13.92 -8.45
CA PHE A 64 23.80 -12.60 -7.88
C PHE A 64 24.21 -12.73 -6.41
N THR A 65 25.46 -12.37 -6.10
CA THR A 65 26.02 -12.54 -4.75
C THR A 65 26.80 -11.28 -4.35
N TRP A 66 26.79 -11.02 -3.03
CA TRP A 66 27.54 -9.95 -2.39
C TRP A 66 27.95 -10.38 -0.97
N PRO A 67 28.89 -9.65 -0.30
CA PRO A 67 29.26 -9.93 1.10
C PRO A 67 28.03 -9.89 2.03
N ASP A 68 27.93 -10.84 2.97
CA ASP A 68 26.86 -10.97 3.96
C ASP A 68 25.46 -11.32 3.40
N LYS A 69 25.30 -11.66 2.13
CA LYS A 69 24.02 -12.12 1.58
C LYS A 69 23.37 -13.23 2.41
N LYS A 70 24.15 -14.22 2.87
CA LYS A 70 23.65 -15.31 3.73
C LYS A 70 23.10 -14.78 5.05
N LYS A 71 23.77 -13.77 5.65
CA LYS A 71 23.29 -13.09 6.87
C LYS A 71 21.94 -12.42 6.62
N SER A 72 21.78 -11.72 5.49
CA SER A 72 20.52 -11.09 5.09
C SER A 72 19.36 -12.09 4.94
N VAL A 73 19.64 -13.29 4.40
CA VAL A 73 18.64 -14.37 4.30
C VAL A 73 18.25 -14.87 5.69
N LEU A 74 19.22 -15.12 6.57
CA LEU A 74 18.96 -15.55 7.95
C LEU A 74 18.21 -14.48 8.73
N LEU A 75 18.56 -13.22 8.53
CA LEU A 75 17.90 -12.09 9.14
C LEU A 75 16.42 -12.04 8.79
N ALA A 76 16.04 -12.24 7.53
CA ALA A 76 14.63 -12.29 7.12
C ALA A 76 13.86 -13.42 7.83
N ASN A 77 14.51 -14.56 8.09
CA ASN A 77 13.87 -15.74 8.67
C ASN A 77 13.86 -15.77 10.21
N ALA A 78 14.77 -15.00 10.85
CA ALA A 78 14.92 -15.01 12.32
C ALA A 78 13.68 -14.44 13.00
N PRO A 79 13.17 -15.10 14.07
CA PRO A 79 12.07 -14.56 14.85
C PRO A 79 12.51 -13.33 15.65
N ILE A 80 11.56 -12.49 16.00
CA ILE A 80 11.81 -11.34 16.87
C ILE A 80 10.89 -11.37 18.10
N ASN A 81 11.36 -10.75 19.18
CA ASN A 81 10.61 -10.64 20.43
C ASN A 81 10.09 -9.20 20.61
N LYS A 82 9.23 -8.77 19.67
CA LYS A 82 8.63 -7.45 19.61
C LYS A 82 7.11 -7.54 19.54
N THR A 83 6.45 -6.41 19.76
CA THR A 83 5.00 -6.27 19.62
C THR A 83 4.64 -4.89 19.06
N LEU A 84 3.37 -4.70 18.71
CA LEU A 84 2.81 -3.42 18.30
C LEU A 84 1.90 -2.88 19.41
N ARG A 85 2.23 -1.71 19.94
CA ARG A 85 1.47 -1.04 20.99
C ARG A 85 0.56 0.03 20.41
N PRO A 86 -0.74 0.03 20.69
CA PRO A 86 -1.65 1.06 20.24
C PRO A 86 -1.37 2.41 20.93
N CYS A 87 -1.47 3.50 20.16
CA CYS A 87 -1.32 4.87 20.65
C CYS A 87 -2.56 5.69 20.28
N ARG A 88 -3.57 5.69 21.14
CA ARG A 88 -4.86 6.36 20.89
C ARG A 88 -4.73 7.87 20.77
N GLU A 89 -3.81 8.48 21.55
CA GLU A 89 -3.62 9.92 21.60
C GLU A 89 -3.14 10.50 20.27
N GLU A 90 -2.41 9.72 19.51
CA GLU A 90 -1.87 10.13 18.20
C GLU A 90 -2.75 9.69 17.03
N SER A 91 -3.73 8.83 17.29
CA SER A 91 -4.66 8.28 16.31
C SER A 91 -5.80 9.25 15.97
N VAL A 92 -6.48 8.99 14.87
CA VAL A 92 -7.71 9.67 14.47
C VAL A 92 -8.78 8.62 14.22
N ASP A 93 -9.92 8.73 14.87
CA ASP A 93 -11.04 7.78 14.82
C ASP A 93 -10.61 6.32 15.02
N PHE A 94 -9.84 6.08 16.10
CA PHE A 94 -9.17 4.81 16.39
C PHE A 94 -10.13 3.59 16.32
N ASP A 95 -11.36 3.74 16.78
CA ASP A 95 -12.29 2.61 16.92
C ASP A 95 -12.96 2.20 15.60
N ASN A 96 -13.10 3.14 14.63
CA ASN A 96 -13.83 2.90 13.39
C ASN A 96 -12.94 2.83 12.14
N THR A 97 -11.73 3.41 12.18
CA THR A 97 -10.83 3.42 11.02
C THR A 97 -10.26 2.04 10.74
N GLU A 98 -10.08 1.74 9.47
CA GLU A 98 -9.38 0.54 9.00
C GLU A 98 -7.94 0.82 8.51
N ASN A 99 -7.47 2.07 8.62
CA ASN A 99 -6.13 2.49 8.20
C ASN A 99 -5.15 2.39 9.36
N LEU A 100 -3.90 2.01 9.05
CA LEU A 100 -2.82 1.86 10.03
C LEU A 100 -1.64 2.78 9.74
N TYR A 101 -1.05 3.33 10.80
CA TYR A 101 0.24 4.00 10.79
C TYR A 101 1.13 3.36 11.88
N VAL A 102 2.21 2.71 11.47
CA VAL A 102 3.08 1.95 12.36
C VAL A 102 4.44 2.65 12.48
N GLU A 103 4.82 3.02 13.70
CA GLU A 103 6.13 3.57 14.01
C GLU A 103 7.08 2.46 14.45
N GLY A 104 8.22 2.34 13.79
CA GLY A 104 9.25 1.38 14.13
C GLY A 104 10.16 1.05 12.95
N ASP A 105 11.19 0.24 13.21
CA ASP A 105 12.00 -0.31 12.15
C ASP A 105 11.14 -1.15 11.21
N ASN A 106 11.28 -0.91 9.92
CA ASN A 106 10.39 -1.54 8.94
C ASN A 106 10.62 -3.04 8.79
N LEU A 107 11.82 -3.57 9.01
CA LEU A 107 12.07 -5.02 9.00
C LEU A 107 11.38 -5.71 10.18
N GLU A 108 11.47 -5.13 11.38
CA GLU A 108 10.78 -5.63 12.58
C GLU A 108 9.26 -5.59 12.38
N VAL A 109 8.74 -4.45 11.91
CA VAL A 109 7.29 -4.29 11.65
C VAL A 109 6.80 -5.25 10.58
N LEU A 110 7.52 -5.44 9.47
CA LEU A 110 7.16 -6.40 8.44
C LEU A 110 7.06 -7.83 8.97
N LYS A 111 7.98 -8.24 9.87
CA LYS A 111 7.92 -9.56 10.54
C LYS A 111 6.68 -9.70 11.42
N LEU A 112 6.29 -8.66 12.14
CA LEU A 112 5.05 -8.66 12.92
C LEU A 112 3.82 -8.71 12.03
N LEU A 113 3.82 -7.98 10.92
CA LEU A 113 2.72 -8.01 9.95
C LEU A 113 2.58 -9.38 9.26
N GLN A 114 3.63 -10.20 9.16
CA GLN A 114 3.51 -11.55 8.61
C GLN A 114 2.50 -12.42 9.39
N GLU A 115 2.38 -12.21 10.70
CA GLU A 115 1.44 -13.00 11.53
C GLU A 115 -0.03 -12.76 11.12
N THR A 116 -0.35 -11.55 10.70
CA THR A 116 -1.74 -11.14 10.43
C THR A 116 -2.05 -10.90 8.94
N TYR A 117 -1.08 -10.42 8.15
CA TYR A 117 -1.26 -9.99 6.76
C TYR A 117 -0.61 -10.92 5.73
N LEU A 118 -0.19 -12.13 6.11
CA LEU A 118 0.39 -13.11 5.19
C LEU A 118 -0.55 -13.36 3.99
N GLY A 119 -0.08 -13.08 2.78
CA GLY A 119 -0.84 -13.29 1.55
C GLY A 119 -2.09 -12.42 1.38
N LYS A 120 -2.21 -11.28 2.07
CA LYS A 120 -3.42 -10.42 2.03
C LYS A 120 -3.22 -9.10 1.29
N ILE A 121 -2.01 -8.58 1.20
CA ILE A 121 -1.73 -7.27 0.61
C ILE A 121 -1.81 -7.33 -0.92
N LYS A 122 -2.61 -6.47 -1.53
CA LYS A 122 -2.77 -6.41 -2.99
C LYS A 122 -1.74 -5.52 -3.66
N LEU A 123 -1.37 -4.42 -3.02
CA LEU A 123 -0.42 -3.47 -3.56
C LEU A 123 0.59 -3.04 -2.50
N ILE A 124 1.87 -3.16 -2.82
CA ILE A 124 2.95 -2.56 -2.06
C ILE A 124 3.58 -1.47 -2.92
N TYR A 125 3.72 -0.27 -2.37
CA TYR A 125 4.53 0.80 -2.95
C TYR A 125 5.60 1.19 -1.94
N ILE A 126 6.85 1.31 -2.39
CA ILE A 126 7.94 1.81 -1.55
C ILE A 126 8.84 2.80 -2.30
N ASP A 127 9.41 3.70 -1.52
CA ASP A 127 10.40 4.69 -1.93
C ASP A 127 11.63 4.59 -1.00
N PRO A 128 12.47 3.53 -1.16
CA PRO A 128 13.60 3.30 -0.28
C PRO A 128 14.70 4.34 -0.52
N PRO A 129 15.71 4.46 0.36
CA PRO A 129 16.89 5.27 0.10
C PRO A 129 17.54 4.91 -1.24
N TYR A 130 17.91 5.92 -2.04
CA TYR A 130 18.46 5.72 -3.38
C TYR A 130 19.95 5.43 -3.41
N ASN A 131 20.60 5.48 -2.24
CA ASN A 131 22.04 5.26 -2.10
C ASN A 131 22.88 6.29 -2.89
N THR A 132 22.56 7.57 -2.74
CA THR A 132 23.21 8.68 -3.44
C THR A 132 24.52 9.14 -2.79
N GLY A 133 25.01 8.46 -1.76
CA GLY A 133 26.19 8.81 -0.98
C GLY A 133 25.92 9.77 0.19
N ASN A 134 24.69 10.27 0.31
CA ASN A 134 24.23 11.05 1.45
C ASN A 134 23.01 10.43 2.15
N ASP A 135 22.55 9.31 1.63
CA ASP A 135 21.40 8.61 2.17
C ASP A 135 21.79 7.76 3.39
N PHE A 136 20.85 7.61 4.29
CA PHE A 136 21.00 6.73 5.43
C PHE A 136 20.60 5.31 5.05
N VAL A 137 21.39 4.33 5.46
CA VAL A 137 21.10 2.90 5.32
C VAL A 137 20.89 2.35 6.71
N TYR A 138 19.84 1.55 6.89
CA TYR A 138 19.52 0.92 8.16
C TYR A 138 20.55 -0.16 8.48
N GLU A 139 21.13 -0.15 9.68
CA GLU A 139 21.99 -1.24 10.14
C GLU A 139 21.14 -2.28 10.86
N ASP A 140 21.08 -3.48 10.28
CA ASP A 140 20.33 -4.61 10.83
C ASP A 140 21.31 -5.61 11.47
N ASP A 141 21.66 -5.44 12.74
CA ASP A 141 22.49 -6.40 13.48
C ASP A 141 21.77 -6.96 14.70
N PHE A 142 21.31 -8.21 14.62
CA PHE A 142 20.56 -8.92 15.67
C PHE A 142 21.42 -9.91 16.49
N ALA A 143 22.75 -9.88 16.35
CA ALA A 143 23.63 -10.81 17.04
C ALA A 143 24.03 -10.35 18.45
N GLN A 144 23.45 -9.26 18.96
CA GLN A 144 23.90 -8.59 20.19
C GLN A 144 22.92 -8.77 21.35
N SER A 145 23.46 -8.72 22.60
CA SER A 145 22.63 -8.72 23.81
C SER A 145 21.79 -7.43 23.93
N THR A 146 20.72 -7.47 24.72
CA THR A 146 19.78 -6.35 24.88
C THR A 146 20.48 -5.03 25.26
N ASP A 147 21.55 -5.06 26.05
CA ASP A 147 22.31 -3.88 26.46
C ASP A 147 23.28 -3.40 25.36
N GLU A 148 23.89 -4.33 24.62
CA GLU A 148 24.65 -4.03 23.41
C GLU A 148 23.74 -3.58 22.26
N TYR A 149 22.51 -4.10 22.18
CA TYR A 149 21.50 -3.67 21.21
C TYR A 149 21.06 -2.22 21.46
N LEU A 150 20.91 -1.78 22.69
CA LEU A 150 20.61 -0.38 23.03
C LEU A 150 21.81 0.56 22.78
N ALA A 151 23.05 0.07 23.01
CA ALA A 151 24.28 0.83 22.75
C ALA A 151 24.69 0.79 21.27
N ASN A 152 24.41 -0.33 20.57
CA ASN A 152 24.82 -0.58 19.19
C ASN A 152 23.60 -0.81 18.28
N SER A 153 22.44 -0.28 18.62
CA SER A 153 21.21 -0.44 17.82
C SER A 153 21.30 0.18 16.41
N GLY A 154 22.53 0.56 15.99
CA GLY A 154 22.78 1.24 14.72
C GLY A 154 22.06 2.59 14.61
N GLN A 155 21.34 2.94 15.66
CA GLN A 155 20.55 4.17 15.71
C GLN A 155 21.38 5.37 16.13
N TYR A 156 22.56 5.14 16.73
CA TYR A 156 23.42 6.19 17.23
C TYR A 156 24.90 5.86 16.90
N ASP A 157 25.63 6.82 16.33
CA ASP A 157 27.07 6.77 16.26
C ASP A 157 27.68 7.12 17.64
N GLU A 158 29.03 7.14 17.76
CA GLU A 158 29.73 7.50 18.98
C GLU A 158 29.39 8.92 19.49
N ASP A 159 28.79 9.76 18.63
CA ASP A 159 28.35 11.13 18.93
C ASP A 159 26.83 11.21 19.20
N GLY A 160 26.12 10.07 19.23
CA GLY A 160 24.68 10.00 19.48
C GLY A 160 23.81 10.30 18.27
N ASN A 161 24.36 10.27 17.03
CA ASN A 161 23.59 10.44 15.80
C ASN A 161 23.05 9.09 15.32
N ARG A 162 21.77 9.07 15.04
CA ARG A 162 21.05 7.88 14.58
C ARG A 162 21.23 7.74 13.08
N LEU A 163 21.74 6.63 12.59
CA LEU A 163 21.97 6.29 11.17
C LEU A 163 23.37 6.66 10.65
N VAL A 164 24.04 5.66 10.12
CA VAL A 164 25.33 5.84 9.47
C VAL A 164 25.10 6.22 8.01
N LYS A 165 25.69 7.35 7.58
CA LYS A 165 25.68 7.72 6.16
C LYS A 165 26.48 6.71 5.35
N ASN A 166 25.86 6.10 4.34
CA ASN A 166 26.54 5.25 3.40
C ASN A 166 27.28 6.12 2.36
N LEU A 167 28.56 6.36 2.59
CA LEU A 167 29.37 7.22 1.73
C LEU A 167 29.92 6.45 0.54
N ASP A 168 30.03 7.07 -0.63
CA ASP A 168 30.65 6.49 -1.85
C ASP A 168 32.07 5.99 -1.62
N SER A 169 32.78 6.56 -0.64
CA SER A 169 34.13 6.14 -0.24
C SER A 169 34.13 4.85 0.58
N ASN A 170 32.96 4.36 1.03
CA ASN A 170 32.83 3.09 1.72
C ASN A 170 32.98 1.94 0.72
N GLY A 171 33.96 1.06 0.92
CA GLY A 171 34.14 -0.13 0.08
C GLY A 171 32.96 -1.13 0.10
N ARG A 172 31.97 -0.92 0.98
CA ARG A 172 30.74 -1.69 1.12
C ARG A 172 29.49 -0.96 0.64
N PHE A 173 29.64 0.17 -0.01
CA PHE A 173 28.57 1.09 -0.40
C PHE A 173 27.29 0.41 -0.92
N HIS A 174 27.40 -0.41 -1.98
CA HIS A 174 26.28 -1.20 -2.49
C HIS A 174 25.93 -2.39 -1.62
N THR A 175 26.90 -2.98 -0.93
CA THR A 175 26.71 -4.13 -0.04
C THR A 175 25.78 -3.79 1.13
N ASP A 176 26.00 -2.68 1.78
CA ASP A 176 25.21 -2.27 2.95
C ASP A 176 23.76 -1.94 2.54
N TRP A 177 23.59 -1.31 1.38
CA TRP A 177 22.26 -1.09 0.80
C TRP A 177 21.55 -2.41 0.46
N LEU A 178 22.26 -3.36 -0.17
CA LEU A 178 21.72 -4.67 -0.49
C LEU A 178 21.33 -5.47 0.76
N ASN A 179 22.14 -5.43 1.81
CA ASN A 179 21.87 -6.10 3.07
C ASN A 179 20.63 -5.50 3.77
N MET A 180 20.41 -4.21 3.63
CA MET A 180 19.22 -3.51 4.14
C MET A 180 17.95 -3.90 3.34
N ILE A 181 17.99 -3.81 2.01
CA ILE A 181 16.76 -3.95 1.20
C ILE A 181 16.33 -5.42 1.01
N TYR A 182 17.27 -6.35 0.86
CA TYR A 182 17.00 -7.74 0.51
C TYR A 182 16.10 -8.49 1.50
N PRO A 183 16.33 -8.45 2.85
CA PRO A 183 15.44 -9.10 3.81
C PRO A 183 14.02 -8.53 3.79
N ARG A 184 13.88 -7.21 3.57
CA ARG A 184 12.59 -6.52 3.48
C ARG A 184 11.79 -6.95 2.25
N LEU A 185 12.44 -7.07 1.09
CA LEU A 185 11.80 -7.56 -0.14
C LEU A 185 11.34 -9.02 -0.01
N ARG A 186 12.10 -9.86 0.70
CA ARG A 186 11.70 -11.26 0.96
C ARG A 186 10.40 -11.32 1.76
N ILE A 187 10.33 -10.57 2.86
CA ILE A 187 9.13 -10.55 3.69
C ILE A 187 7.97 -9.89 2.96
N ALA A 188 8.21 -8.82 2.20
CA ALA A 188 7.20 -8.15 1.39
C ALA A 188 6.53 -9.11 0.39
N LYS A 189 7.29 -10.03 -0.22
CA LYS A 189 6.73 -11.09 -1.07
C LYS A 189 5.74 -11.97 -0.33
N ASP A 190 6.05 -12.34 0.92
CA ASP A 190 5.16 -13.20 1.72
C ASP A 190 3.84 -12.48 2.08
N LEU A 191 3.89 -11.16 2.31
CA LEU A 191 2.72 -10.34 2.59
C LEU A 191 1.81 -10.17 1.37
N LEU A 192 2.36 -10.14 0.15
CA LEU A 192 1.56 -10.03 -1.07
C LEU A 192 0.62 -11.23 -1.23
N SER A 193 -0.62 -10.95 -1.65
CA SER A 193 -1.53 -11.98 -2.18
C SER A 193 -1.01 -12.52 -3.51
N ASP A 194 -1.51 -13.65 -3.96
CA ASP A 194 -1.00 -14.30 -5.18
C ASP A 194 -1.17 -13.42 -6.43
N ASP A 195 -2.22 -12.61 -6.47
CA ASP A 195 -2.49 -11.60 -7.49
C ASP A 195 -1.88 -10.21 -7.19
N GLY A 196 -1.11 -10.10 -6.10
CA GLY A 196 -0.55 -8.85 -5.60
C GLY A 196 0.66 -8.36 -6.40
N ILE A 197 0.84 -7.05 -6.40
CA ILE A 197 1.92 -6.36 -7.11
C ILE A 197 2.70 -5.43 -6.18
N MET A 198 3.98 -5.24 -6.50
CA MET A 198 4.85 -4.31 -5.79
C MET A 198 5.46 -3.32 -6.76
N PHE A 199 5.44 -2.06 -6.38
CA PHE A 199 6.10 -0.95 -7.07
C PHE A 199 7.22 -0.39 -6.19
N ILE A 200 8.39 -0.17 -6.79
CA ILE A 200 9.58 0.30 -6.09
C ILE A 200 10.17 1.48 -6.86
N SER A 201 10.19 2.66 -6.27
CA SER A 201 10.88 3.82 -6.82
C SER A 201 12.38 3.71 -6.55
N ILE A 202 13.22 4.05 -7.52
CA ILE A 202 14.67 4.01 -7.43
C ILE A 202 15.31 4.89 -8.52
N ASP A 203 16.56 5.28 -8.37
CA ASP A 203 17.32 5.99 -9.39
C ASP A 203 18.43 5.12 -10.03
N ASP A 204 19.31 5.76 -10.82
CA ASP A 204 20.41 5.11 -11.54
C ASP A 204 21.42 4.41 -10.62
N ASN A 205 21.50 4.78 -9.32
CA ASN A 205 22.53 4.24 -8.43
C ASN A 205 22.30 2.75 -8.13
N GLU A 206 21.04 2.32 -7.95
CA GLU A 206 20.74 0.96 -7.46
C GLU A 206 19.72 0.20 -8.32
N ILE A 207 19.24 0.72 -9.46
CA ILE A 207 18.24 0.04 -10.30
C ILE A 207 18.69 -1.35 -10.76
N ASP A 208 19.97 -1.51 -11.11
CA ASP A 208 20.52 -2.79 -11.56
C ASP A 208 20.54 -3.83 -10.43
N ASN A 209 21.00 -3.42 -9.25
CA ASN A 209 21.05 -4.28 -8.06
C ASN A 209 19.64 -4.65 -7.61
N LEU A 210 18.72 -3.68 -7.57
CA LEU A 210 17.32 -3.90 -7.22
C LEU A 210 16.64 -4.89 -8.18
N THR A 211 16.83 -4.72 -9.48
CA THR A 211 16.26 -5.61 -10.49
C THR A 211 16.74 -7.03 -10.29
N ARG A 212 18.02 -7.25 -9.98
CA ARG A 212 18.60 -8.57 -9.70
C ARG A 212 18.05 -9.17 -8.41
N CYS A 213 17.90 -8.38 -7.34
CA CYS A 213 17.26 -8.82 -6.10
C CYS A 213 15.81 -9.27 -6.36
N CYS A 214 15.03 -8.46 -7.07
CA CYS A 214 13.65 -8.80 -7.41
C CYS A 214 13.56 -10.04 -8.31
N SER A 215 14.44 -10.18 -9.30
CA SER A 215 14.50 -11.38 -10.15
C SER A 215 14.77 -12.64 -9.34
N GLU A 216 15.66 -12.56 -8.35
CA GLU A 216 15.96 -13.70 -7.48
C GLU A 216 14.81 -14.03 -6.52
N ILE A 217 14.23 -13.02 -5.88
CA ILE A 217 13.20 -13.22 -4.86
C ILE A 217 11.86 -13.59 -5.49
N TYR A 218 11.41 -12.86 -6.49
CA TYR A 218 10.07 -13.00 -7.09
C TYR A 218 10.08 -13.95 -8.29
N GLY A 219 11.21 -14.10 -8.97
CA GLY A 219 11.38 -14.79 -10.24
C GLY A 219 11.38 -13.81 -11.42
N GLU A 220 12.26 -14.01 -12.38
CA GLU A 220 12.43 -13.14 -13.57
C GLU A 220 11.13 -13.01 -14.38
N SER A 221 10.35 -14.09 -14.49
CA SER A 221 9.06 -14.10 -15.20
C SER A 221 8.02 -13.18 -14.57
N ASN A 222 8.16 -12.84 -13.28
CA ASN A 222 7.25 -12.00 -12.52
C ASN A 222 7.60 -10.50 -12.53
N LEU A 223 8.71 -10.12 -13.17
CA LEU A 223 8.99 -8.73 -13.49
C LEU A 223 8.00 -8.26 -14.58
N ILE A 224 7.20 -7.23 -14.25
CA ILE A 224 6.18 -6.73 -15.17
C ILE A 224 6.77 -5.65 -16.07
N ALA A 225 7.36 -4.61 -15.47
CA ALA A 225 7.94 -3.48 -16.21
C ALA A 225 8.91 -2.66 -15.34
N THR A 226 9.80 -1.96 -16.01
CA THR A 226 10.53 -0.81 -15.46
C THR A 226 10.02 0.45 -16.15
N PHE A 227 9.38 1.33 -15.40
CA PHE A 227 8.93 2.62 -15.91
C PHE A 227 10.04 3.66 -15.74
N VAL A 228 10.18 4.55 -16.71
CA VAL A 228 11.00 5.74 -16.63
C VAL A 228 10.09 6.90 -16.19
N VAL A 229 10.35 7.47 -15.04
CA VAL A 229 9.57 8.58 -14.47
C VAL A 229 10.35 9.86 -14.67
N ALA A 230 10.00 10.62 -15.69
CA ALA A 230 10.61 11.90 -15.99
C ALA A 230 10.01 13.01 -15.13
N SER A 231 10.84 13.82 -14.50
CA SER A 231 10.45 14.98 -13.71
C SER A 231 10.94 16.29 -14.36
N ASN A 232 10.20 17.38 -14.10
CA ASN A 232 10.57 18.70 -14.58
C ASN A 232 11.70 19.36 -13.76
N SER A 233 12.39 18.62 -12.90
CA SER A 233 13.48 19.14 -12.07
C SER A 233 14.73 19.40 -12.92
N ALA A 234 14.66 20.40 -13.76
CA ALA A 234 15.83 20.87 -14.49
C ALA A 234 16.68 21.74 -13.55
N LYS A 235 17.82 21.28 -13.20
CA LYS A 235 19.08 21.98 -12.91
C LYS A 235 19.99 21.07 -12.08
N ASN A 236 20.36 19.94 -12.65
CA ASN A 236 21.61 19.32 -12.25
C ASN A 236 22.73 20.09 -12.93
N ASN A 237 23.63 20.66 -12.16
CA ASN A 237 24.88 21.26 -12.65
C ASN A 237 25.88 20.15 -13.08
N SER A 238 25.39 19.08 -13.69
CA SER A 238 26.24 18.02 -14.21
C SER A 238 27.12 18.54 -15.34
N LYS A 239 28.38 18.14 -15.33
CA LYS A 239 29.35 18.52 -16.38
C LYS A 239 29.10 17.82 -17.72
N PHE A 240 28.36 16.70 -17.73
CA PHE A 240 28.19 15.87 -18.91
C PHE A 240 26.72 15.77 -19.32
N VAL A 241 25.91 15.04 -18.57
CA VAL A 241 24.49 14.78 -18.86
C VAL A 241 23.65 15.14 -17.66
N SER A 242 22.59 15.94 -17.87
CA SER A 242 21.61 16.22 -16.82
C SER A 242 20.62 15.06 -16.74
N ILE A 243 20.69 14.26 -15.67
CA ILE A 243 19.74 13.19 -15.40
C ILE A 243 18.45 13.84 -14.86
N THR A 244 17.33 13.59 -15.54
CA THR A 244 16.02 14.19 -15.25
C THR A 244 14.92 13.15 -15.02
N HIS A 245 15.31 11.92 -14.71
CA HIS A 245 14.39 10.82 -14.49
C HIS A 245 14.81 9.96 -13.29
N GLU A 246 13.87 9.19 -12.83
CA GLU A 246 14.03 8.08 -11.90
C GLU A 246 13.28 6.86 -12.46
N TYR A 247 13.36 5.74 -11.81
CA TYR A 247 12.70 4.51 -12.25
C TYR A 247 11.60 4.11 -11.27
N LEU A 248 10.59 3.40 -11.79
CA LEU A 248 9.61 2.66 -11.01
C LEU A 248 9.65 1.22 -11.48
N LEU A 249 10.20 0.34 -10.66
CA LEU A 249 10.21 -1.09 -10.93
C LEU A 249 8.88 -1.69 -10.48
N CYS A 250 8.26 -2.50 -11.34
CA CYS A 250 7.01 -3.19 -11.05
C CYS A 250 7.22 -4.71 -11.11
N VAL A 251 6.89 -5.40 -10.02
CA VAL A 251 7.00 -6.85 -9.89
C VAL A 251 5.71 -7.42 -9.31
N ALA A 252 5.27 -8.59 -9.79
CA ALA A 252 4.14 -9.33 -9.25
C ALA A 252 4.63 -10.47 -8.34
N LYS A 253 3.80 -10.92 -7.40
CA LYS A 253 4.04 -12.18 -6.70
C LYS A 253 3.89 -13.35 -7.66
N ASN A 254 2.78 -13.36 -8.44
CA ASN A 254 2.56 -14.26 -9.56
C ASN A 254 1.89 -13.49 -10.71
N LYS A 255 2.63 -13.26 -11.79
CA LYS A 255 2.15 -12.48 -12.94
C LYS A 255 0.95 -13.09 -13.65
N GLU A 256 0.80 -14.42 -13.60
CA GLU A 256 -0.32 -15.13 -14.24
C GLU A 256 -1.63 -14.90 -13.49
N GLU A 257 -1.57 -14.72 -12.16
CA GLU A 257 -2.72 -14.42 -11.31
C GLU A 257 -3.04 -12.91 -11.26
N THR A 258 -2.09 -12.06 -11.65
CA THR A 258 -2.26 -10.61 -11.61
C THR A 258 -3.38 -10.19 -12.58
N PRO A 259 -4.39 -9.41 -12.11
CA PRO A 259 -5.52 -9.05 -12.96
C PRO A 259 -5.06 -8.23 -14.17
N ALA A 260 -5.52 -8.62 -15.36
CA ALA A 260 -5.30 -7.89 -16.59
C ALA A 260 -6.21 -6.64 -16.67
N GLY A 261 -5.95 -5.78 -17.66
CA GLY A 261 -6.83 -4.65 -17.92
C GLY A 261 -6.50 -3.40 -17.11
N TRP A 262 -5.25 -3.21 -16.75
CA TRP A 262 -4.77 -1.96 -16.14
C TRP A 262 -5.20 -0.77 -16.99
N ALA A 263 -6.02 0.10 -16.44
CA ALA A 263 -6.57 1.24 -17.16
C ALA A 263 -6.46 2.49 -16.26
N VAL A 264 -5.45 3.29 -16.55
CA VAL A 264 -5.13 4.51 -15.80
C VAL A 264 -5.55 5.74 -16.58
N ALA A 265 -5.88 6.82 -15.87
CA ALA A 265 -6.10 8.11 -16.49
C ALA A 265 -4.82 8.60 -17.20
N LYS A 266 -4.98 9.16 -18.38
CA LYS A 266 -3.83 9.74 -19.11
C LYS A 266 -3.18 10.84 -18.30
N THR A 267 -1.87 10.79 -18.20
CA THR A 267 -1.10 11.77 -17.42
C THR A 267 -1.30 13.17 -17.95
N ASN A 268 -1.44 14.16 -17.06
CA ASN A 268 -1.68 15.57 -17.43
C ASN A 268 -2.99 15.87 -18.21
N SER A 269 -4.00 14.98 -18.17
CA SER A 269 -5.28 15.17 -18.87
C SER A 269 -5.95 16.48 -18.50
N ASP A 270 -6.10 16.79 -17.20
CA ASP A 270 -6.73 18.04 -16.74
C ASP A 270 -6.00 19.30 -17.24
N SER A 271 -4.66 19.26 -17.21
CA SER A 271 -3.83 20.34 -17.72
C SER A 271 -4.06 20.55 -19.22
N PHE A 272 -4.12 19.46 -19.99
CA PHE A 272 -4.35 19.50 -21.43
C PHE A 272 -5.76 20.03 -21.77
N VAL A 273 -6.80 19.53 -21.10
CA VAL A 273 -8.17 19.99 -21.25
C VAL A 273 -8.30 21.48 -20.93
N LYS A 274 -7.70 21.93 -19.83
CA LYS A 274 -7.72 23.34 -19.41
C LYS A 274 -7.09 24.25 -20.46
N VAL A 275 -5.92 23.91 -20.96
CA VAL A 275 -5.23 24.69 -22.01
C VAL A 275 -6.03 24.69 -23.31
N SER A 276 -6.54 23.52 -23.71
CA SER A 276 -7.39 23.40 -24.92
C SER A 276 -8.65 24.25 -24.83
N GLN A 277 -9.32 24.28 -23.69
CA GLN A 277 -10.51 25.12 -23.46
C GLN A 277 -10.18 26.62 -23.44
N GLN A 278 -8.97 27.01 -22.99
CA GLN A 278 -8.52 28.40 -23.07
C GLN A 278 -8.36 28.86 -24.52
N LEU A 279 -7.89 27.96 -25.40
CA LEU A 279 -7.82 28.26 -26.85
C LEU A 279 -9.20 28.51 -27.44
N VAL A 280 -10.21 27.73 -27.09
CA VAL A 280 -11.60 27.98 -27.53
C VAL A 280 -12.11 29.35 -27.08
N LYS A 281 -11.76 29.76 -25.85
CA LYS A 281 -12.18 31.08 -25.31
C LYS A 281 -11.40 32.26 -25.91
N SER A 282 -10.29 32.01 -26.60
CA SER A 282 -9.44 33.08 -27.17
C SER A 282 -10.01 33.74 -28.42
N GLY A 283 -11.14 33.24 -28.99
CA GLY A 283 -11.76 33.78 -30.17
C GLY A 283 -11.03 33.49 -31.48
N LYS A 284 -10.06 32.57 -31.46
CA LYS A 284 -9.31 32.10 -32.65
C LYS A 284 -10.19 31.22 -33.56
N THR A 285 -9.85 31.14 -34.82
CA THR A 285 -10.47 30.22 -35.77
C THR A 285 -10.11 28.76 -35.46
N MET A 286 -10.89 27.82 -35.92
CA MET A 286 -10.63 26.37 -35.73
C MET A 286 -9.27 25.96 -36.32
N ASP A 287 -8.84 26.51 -37.43
CA ASP A 287 -7.57 26.21 -38.08
C ASP A 287 -6.37 26.75 -37.26
N GLU A 288 -6.51 27.95 -36.65
CA GLU A 288 -5.53 28.51 -35.76
C GLU A 288 -5.42 27.67 -34.47
N ILE A 289 -6.56 27.28 -33.87
CA ILE A 289 -6.60 26.43 -32.68
C ILE A 289 -5.98 25.06 -32.98
N HIS A 290 -6.31 24.46 -34.12
CA HIS A 290 -5.73 23.18 -34.55
C HIS A 290 -4.21 23.27 -34.68
N SER A 291 -3.69 24.35 -35.26
CA SER A 291 -2.25 24.60 -35.42
C SER A 291 -1.56 24.75 -34.05
N GLU A 292 -2.19 25.43 -33.09
CA GLU A 292 -1.66 25.59 -31.75
C GLU A 292 -1.69 24.28 -30.95
N LEU A 293 -2.75 23.46 -31.09
CA LEU A 293 -2.81 22.15 -30.47
C LEU A 293 -1.75 21.21 -31.05
N LEU A 294 -1.51 21.24 -32.38
CA LEU A 294 -0.41 20.50 -33.01
C LEU A 294 0.98 20.93 -32.48
N ALA A 295 1.16 22.19 -32.12
CA ALA A 295 2.39 22.65 -31.45
C ALA A 295 2.44 22.21 -29.98
N LEU A 296 1.31 22.24 -29.29
CA LEU A 296 1.19 21.88 -27.88
C LEU A 296 1.50 20.41 -27.60
N VAL A 297 0.98 19.50 -28.45
CA VAL A 297 1.21 18.06 -28.28
C VAL A 297 2.64 17.60 -28.56
N LYS A 298 3.48 18.48 -29.11
CA LYS A 298 4.93 18.22 -29.26
C LYS A 298 5.70 18.36 -27.95
N TYR A 299 5.12 18.98 -26.93
CA TYR A 299 5.75 19.02 -25.60
C TYR A 299 5.68 17.65 -24.93
N PRO A 300 6.78 17.15 -24.35
CA PRO A 300 6.86 15.81 -23.77
C PRO A 300 5.71 15.48 -22.81
N LYS A 301 5.28 16.43 -21.99
CA LYS A 301 4.18 16.21 -21.03
C LYS A 301 2.81 15.99 -21.67
N TYR A 302 2.65 16.28 -22.97
CA TYR A 302 1.39 16.13 -23.72
C TYR A 302 1.47 15.09 -24.85
N TYR A 303 2.54 14.30 -24.91
CA TYR A 303 2.73 13.32 -25.98
C TYR A 303 1.62 12.27 -26.06
N GLU A 304 0.90 11.99 -24.95
CA GLU A 304 -0.23 11.08 -24.93
C GLU A 304 -1.46 11.62 -25.65
N PHE A 305 -1.47 12.90 -25.97
CA PHE A 305 -2.56 13.61 -26.63
C PHE A 305 -2.26 13.96 -28.08
N ASP A 306 -1.24 13.34 -28.69
CA ASP A 306 -0.75 13.66 -30.05
C ASP A 306 -1.84 13.58 -31.13
N HIS A 307 -2.88 12.77 -30.91
CA HIS A 307 -4.03 12.64 -31.81
C HIS A 307 -5.19 13.60 -31.49
N TYR A 308 -5.20 14.27 -30.32
CA TYR A 308 -6.26 15.19 -29.90
C TYR A 308 -5.93 16.62 -30.32
N THR A 309 -5.99 16.84 -31.62
CA THR A 309 -5.56 18.11 -32.25
C THR A 309 -6.69 19.07 -32.57
N TYR A 310 -7.91 18.71 -32.21
CA TYR A 310 -9.12 19.52 -32.33
C TYR A 310 -9.75 19.74 -30.96
N VAL A 311 -10.48 20.86 -30.81
CA VAL A 311 -11.23 21.17 -29.60
C VAL A 311 -12.49 21.96 -29.93
N ASP A 312 -13.56 21.71 -29.26
CA ASP A 312 -14.78 22.50 -29.23
C ASP A 312 -15.25 22.79 -27.80
N LYS A 313 -16.48 23.30 -27.66
CA LYS A 313 -17.05 23.64 -26.35
C LYS A 313 -17.12 22.45 -25.38
N ARG A 314 -17.17 21.21 -25.87
CA ARG A 314 -17.20 19.99 -25.06
C ARG A 314 -15.82 19.58 -24.57
N GLY A 315 -14.79 19.85 -25.36
CA GLY A 315 -13.41 19.50 -25.02
C GLY A 315 -12.59 19.08 -26.23
N PRO A 316 -11.35 18.63 -25.98
CA PRO A 316 -10.48 18.15 -27.04
C PRO A 316 -10.96 16.82 -27.62
N PHE A 317 -10.82 16.68 -28.94
CA PHE A 317 -11.19 15.47 -29.69
C PHE A 317 -10.21 15.16 -30.82
N ARG A 318 -10.18 13.91 -31.23
CA ARG A 318 -9.50 13.47 -32.45
C ARG A 318 -10.51 13.23 -33.56
N ALA A 319 -10.14 13.58 -34.80
CA ALA A 319 -10.90 13.24 -35.95
C ALA A 319 -10.61 11.80 -36.37
N SER A 320 -11.64 10.97 -36.46
CA SER A 320 -11.55 9.54 -36.78
C SER A 320 -12.33 9.19 -38.04
N ASP A 321 -11.89 8.17 -38.77
CA ASP A 321 -12.56 7.68 -39.98
C ASP A 321 -13.96 7.12 -39.65
N LEU A 322 -14.95 7.50 -40.43
CA LEU A 322 -16.34 7.01 -40.34
C LEU A 322 -16.59 5.77 -41.22
N THR A 323 -15.57 5.25 -41.88
CA THR A 323 -15.70 4.08 -42.76
C THR A 323 -15.10 2.83 -42.09
N ALA A 324 -15.62 1.66 -42.41
CA ALA A 324 -15.11 0.40 -41.89
C ALA A 324 -14.69 -0.55 -43.02
N PRO A 325 -13.56 -1.30 -42.84
CA PRO A 325 -13.19 -2.37 -43.78
C PRO A 325 -14.32 -3.40 -43.90
N GLY A 326 -14.72 -3.73 -45.14
CA GLY A 326 -15.76 -4.73 -45.41
C GLY A 326 -17.20 -4.23 -45.24
N SER A 327 -17.43 -3.02 -44.78
CA SER A 327 -18.78 -2.44 -44.76
C SER A 327 -19.31 -2.19 -46.17
N LYS A 328 -20.59 -2.53 -46.41
CA LYS A 328 -21.33 -2.28 -47.64
C LYS A 328 -22.34 -1.14 -47.49
N ALA A 329 -22.40 -0.50 -46.30
CA ALA A 329 -23.34 0.60 -46.05
C ALA A 329 -22.96 1.83 -46.88
N LYS A 330 -23.82 2.19 -47.84
CA LYS A 330 -23.67 3.37 -48.70
C LYS A 330 -25.00 4.14 -48.69
N TYR A 331 -24.94 5.34 -48.17
CA TYR A 331 -26.04 6.32 -48.16
C TYR A 331 -25.43 7.72 -48.19
N ASP A 332 -26.21 8.72 -48.55
CA ASP A 332 -25.74 10.08 -48.65
C ASP A 332 -25.75 10.78 -47.30
N VAL A 333 -24.57 11.28 -46.87
CA VAL A 333 -24.44 12.17 -45.73
C VAL A 333 -24.43 13.61 -46.23
N ILE A 334 -25.45 14.39 -45.88
CA ILE A 334 -25.63 15.75 -46.39
C ILE A 334 -24.81 16.78 -45.60
N HIS A 335 -24.01 17.55 -46.30
CA HIS A 335 -23.22 18.63 -45.70
C HIS A 335 -24.12 19.74 -45.11
N PRO A 336 -23.94 20.16 -43.83
CA PRO A 336 -24.90 21.04 -43.17
C PRO A 336 -24.99 22.44 -43.79
N VAL A 337 -23.91 22.93 -44.43
CA VAL A 337 -23.86 24.25 -45.06
C VAL A 337 -24.22 24.21 -46.56
N THR A 338 -23.50 23.37 -47.31
CA THR A 338 -23.67 23.34 -48.77
C THR A 338 -24.93 22.58 -49.24
N LYS A 339 -25.55 21.81 -48.31
CA LYS A 339 -26.74 20.97 -48.57
C LYS A 339 -26.57 19.92 -49.69
N LYS A 340 -25.34 19.59 -50.03
CA LYS A 340 -24.99 18.55 -51.00
C LYS A 340 -24.46 17.31 -50.27
N PRO A 341 -24.51 16.13 -50.94
CA PRO A 341 -23.90 14.91 -50.42
C PRO A 341 -22.40 15.09 -50.23
N CYS A 342 -21.89 14.69 -49.06
CA CYS A 342 -20.48 14.67 -48.78
C CYS A 342 -19.77 13.56 -49.55
N LYS A 343 -18.50 13.78 -49.87
CA LYS A 343 -17.64 12.76 -50.48
C LYS A 343 -17.57 11.52 -49.60
N THR A 344 -17.83 10.38 -50.23
CA THR A 344 -17.69 9.07 -49.56
C THR A 344 -16.39 8.41 -50.01
N GLY A 345 -15.75 7.67 -49.12
CA GLY A 345 -14.58 6.86 -49.48
C GLY A 345 -14.93 5.61 -50.27
N THR A 346 -13.95 4.85 -50.67
CA THR A 346 -14.13 3.56 -51.38
C THR A 346 -14.76 2.49 -50.49
N ARG A 347 -14.63 2.64 -49.14
CA ARG A 347 -15.24 1.77 -48.13
C ARG A 347 -16.65 2.26 -47.79
N GLY A 348 -17.51 1.35 -47.28
CA GLY A 348 -18.81 1.74 -46.76
C GLY A 348 -18.69 2.38 -45.34
N TRP A 349 -19.76 3.08 -44.97
CA TRP A 349 -19.85 3.68 -43.62
C TRP A 349 -19.79 2.61 -42.51
N ALA A 350 -19.19 2.93 -41.41
CA ALA A 350 -19.12 2.06 -40.24
C ALA A 350 -20.44 1.96 -39.47
N TYR A 351 -21.31 2.93 -39.65
CA TYR A 351 -22.57 3.10 -38.94
C TYR A 351 -23.75 2.89 -39.90
N SER A 352 -24.90 2.48 -39.40
CA SER A 352 -26.15 2.50 -40.14
C SER A 352 -26.61 3.96 -40.40
N GLU A 353 -27.49 4.17 -41.36
CA GLU A 353 -28.00 5.51 -41.67
C GLU A 353 -28.68 6.18 -40.48
N SER A 354 -29.43 5.41 -39.66
CA SER A 354 -30.08 5.91 -38.45
C SER A 354 -29.08 6.28 -37.34
N GLU A 355 -28.00 5.55 -37.19
CA GLU A 355 -26.94 5.85 -36.25
C GLU A 355 -26.13 7.08 -36.70
N MET A 356 -25.83 7.17 -38.00
CA MET A 356 -25.17 8.34 -38.59
C MET A 356 -25.99 9.61 -38.37
N GLN A 357 -27.31 9.53 -38.58
CA GLN A 357 -28.18 10.67 -38.34
C GLN A 357 -28.14 11.10 -36.84
N LYS A 358 -28.16 10.14 -35.91
CA LYS A 358 -27.98 10.45 -34.48
C LYS A 358 -26.64 11.13 -34.17
N LEU A 359 -25.56 10.69 -34.82
CA LEU A 359 -24.24 11.31 -34.66
C LEU A 359 -24.23 12.75 -35.20
N ILE A 360 -24.92 13.00 -36.32
CA ILE A 360 -25.08 14.35 -36.91
C ILE A 360 -25.90 15.25 -35.96
N ASP A 361 -27.08 14.77 -35.55
CA ASP A 361 -28.01 15.52 -34.70
C ASP A 361 -27.37 15.88 -33.33
N ASN A 362 -26.49 15.03 -32.84
CA ASN A 362 -25.74 15.24 -31.60
C ASN A 362 -24.38 15.94 -31.82
N ASP A 363 -24.11 16.45 -33.03
CA ASP A 363 -22.85 17.17 -33.37
C ASP A 363 -21.57 16.36 -33.07
N TYR A 364 -21.59 15.03 -33.33
CA TYR A 364 -20.40 14.17 -33.28
C TYR A 364 -19.64 14.08 -34.60
N ILE A 365 -20.13 14.76 -35.64
CA ILE A 365 -19.50 14.73 -36.97
C ILE A 365 -18.73 16.03 -37.19
N LEU A 366 -17.47 15.91 -37.55
CA LEU A 366 -16.64 16.99 -38.04
C LEU A 366 -16.81 17.06 -39.57
N PHE A 367 -17.51 18.06 -40.03
CA PHE A 367 -17.63 18.35 -41.48
C PHE A 367 -16.44 19.22 -41.91
N GLY A 368 -15.99 19.00 -43.16
CA GLY A 368 -15.01 19.91 -43.77
C GLY A 368 -15.61 21.27 -44.14
N SER A 369 -14.84 22.13 -44.79
CA SER A 369 -15.31 23.43 -45.29
C SER A 369 -16.29 23.27 -46.45
N THR A 370 -16.19 22.16 -47.19
CA THR A 370 -17.06 21.84 -48.33
C THR A 370 -17.43 20.34 -48.32
N GLU A 371 -18.41 19.97 -49.16
CA GLU A 371 -18.83 18.60 -49.40
C GLU A 371 -17.73 17.68 -49.96
N ASP A 372 -16.67 18.24 -50.55
CA ASP A 372 -15.56 17.49 -51.12
C ASP A 372 -14.62 16.89 -50.07
N VAL A 373 -14.72 17.35 -48.82
CA VAL A 373 -13.99 16.78 -47.66
C VAL A 373 -14.84 15.71 -47.01
N MET A 374 -14.29 14.51 -46.85
CA MET A 374 -14.98 13.41 -46.18
C MET A 374 -15.24 13.76 -44.71
N PRO A 375 -16.48 13.64 -44.20
CA PRO A 375 -16.77 13.88 -42.79
C PRO A 375 -16.06 12.87 -41.91
N GLN A 376 -15.73 13.28 -40.67
CA GLN A 376 -14.99 12.51 -39.69
C GLN A 376 -15.75 12.45 -38.37
N LEU A 377 -15.52 11.43 -37.56
CA LEU A 377 -16.09 11.30 -36.23
C LEU A 377 -15.26 12.13 -35.22
N LYS A 378 -15.95 12.94 -34.45
CA LYS A 378 -15.35 13.60 -33.27
C LYS A 378 -15.26 12.58 -32.15
N ASN A 379 -14.05 12.08 -31.88
CA ASN A 379 -13.80 11.11 -30.84
C ASN A 379 -13.16 11.86 -29.65
N TYR A 380 -13.98 12.15 -28.64
CA TYR A 380 -13.58 13.03 -27.55
C TYR A 380 -12.62 12.35 -26.57
N LEU A 381 -11.80 13.17 -25.92
CA LEU A 381 -10.84 12.69 -24.90
C LEU A 381 -11.57 12.09 -23.71
N PHE A 382 -12.67 12.68 -23.26
CA PHE A 382 -13.44 12.18 -22.11
C PHE A 382 -14.07 10.78 -22.36
N ASP A 383 -14.29 10.38 -23.61
CA ASP A 383 -14.71 9.01 -23.96
C ASP A 383 -13.56 8.00 -23.90
N ASN A 384 -12.31 8.49 -23.83
CA ASN A 384 -11.08 7.69 -23.87
C ASN A 384 -10.05 8.20 -22.83
N GLU A 385 -10.52 8.56 -21.65
CA GLU A 385 -9.66 9.10 -20.58
C GLU A 385 -8.68 8.07 -20.04
N LYS A 386 -9.06 6.80 -20.03
CA LYS A 386 -8.23 5.72 -19.51
C LYS A 386 -7.54 4.96 -20.64
N SER A 387 -6.31 4.55 -20.39
CA SER A 387 -5.52 3.71 -21.29
C SER A 387 -4.59 2.81 -20.48
N LEU A 388 -3.99 1.81 -21.11
CA LEU A 388 -2.89 1.08 -20.50
C LEU A 388 -1.75 2.05 -20.13
N PRO A 389 -1.12 1.89 -18.94
CA PRO A 389 0.01 2.73 -18.55
C PRO A 389 1.15 2.57 -19.57
N LYS A 390 1.80 3.68 -19.88
CA LYS A 390 2.99 3.70 -20.74
C LYS A 390 4.24 3.59 -19.88
N SER A 391 5.32 3.04 -20.42
CA SER A 391 6.59 2.84 -19.70
C SER A 391 7.38 4.12 -19.47
N VAL A 392 6.99 5.25 -20.09
CA VAL A 392 7.58 6.57 -19.83
C VAL A 392 6.49 7.48 -19.28
N LEU A 393 6.70 7.98 -18.08
CA LEU A 393 5.75 8.77 -17.31
C LEU A 393 6.29 10.18 -17.09
N PHE A 394 5.40 11.18 -17.11
CA PHE A 394 5.76 12.59 -16.87
C PHE A 394 4.93 13.15 -15.73
N PHE A 395 5.56 13.42 -14.58
CA PHE A 395 4.92 14.03 -13.42
C PHE A 395 5.64 15.30 -12.97
N ASP A 396 4.87 16.28 -12.48
CA ASP A 396 5.42 17.49 -11.88
C ASP A 396 5.78 17.22 -10.40
N SER A 397 7.06 17.00 -10.12
CA SER A 397 7.56 16.79 -8.75
C SER A 397 7.42 18.02 -7.85
N GLN A 398 7.25 19.23 -8.42
CA GLN A 398 7.17 20.46 -7.64
C GLN A 398 5.82 20.68 -6.96
N SER A 399 4.77 20.01 -7.42
CA SER A 399 3.40 20.18 -6.89
C SER A 399 3.34 19.83 -5.40
N SER A 400 3.87 18.68 -5.00
CA SER A 400 3.91 18.22 -3.61
C SER A 400 4.84 19.08 -2.75
N THR A 401 6.00 19.45 -3.27
CA THR A 401 6.95 20.34 -2.56
C THR A 401 6.30 21.71 -2.27
N LYS A 402 5.57 22.28 -3.22
CA LYS A 402 4.83 23.53 -3.02
C LYS A 402 3.73 23.37 -1.97
N TRP A 403 3.01 22.24 -1.99
CA TRP A 403 1.99 21.94 -1.01
C TRP A 403 2.60 21.78 0.40
N MET A 404 3.68 21.00 0.56
CA MET A 404 4.38 20.81 1.83
C MET A 404 4.91 22.14 2.41
N LYS A 405 5.49 22.98 1.56
CA LYS A 405 5.95 24.33 1.96
C LYS A 405 4.80 25.23 2.39
N ALA A 406 3.68 25.22 1.65
CA ALA A 406 2.48 26.00 2.01
C ALA A 406 1.89 25.52 3.35
N GLN A 407 2.02 24.25 3.69
CA GLN A 407 1.60 23.68 4.97
C GLN A 407 2.68 23.79 6.08
N LYS A 408 3.87 24.31 5.78
CA LYS A 408 5.01 24.47 6.71
C LYS A 408 5.48 23.16 7.35
N PHE A 409 5.52 22.07 6.58
CA PHE A 409 6.03 20.79 7.09
C PHE A 409 7.57 20.73 7.19
N GLY A 410 8.29 21.52 6.38
CA GLY A 410 9.75 21.51 6.36
C GLY A 410 10.36 20.18 5.87
N PHE A 411 9.62 19.41 5.10
CA PHE A 411 10.08 18.13 4.52
C PHE A 411 10.52 18.34 3.07
N ASP A 412 11.70 17.85 2.75
CA ASP A 412 12.30 17.96 1.42
C ASP A 412 11.94 16.74 0.55
N PHE A 413 11.80 16.96 -0.75
CA PHE A 413 11.61 15.94 -1.78
C PHE A 413 10.43 14.97 -1.60
N PRO A 414 9.21 15.41 -1.21
CA PRO A 414 8.07 14.51 -1.16
C PRO A 414 7.68 14.04 -2.56
N LYS A 415 7.32 12.76 -2.73
CA LYS A 415 6.76 12.30 -4.00
C LYS A 415 5.49 13.05 -4.37
N ALA A 416 5.23 13.21 -5.67
CA ALA A 416 4.03 13.87 -6.15
C ALA A 416 2.78 13.01 -5.84
N ILE A 417 1.73 13.65 -5.29
CA ILE A 417 0.47 12.94 -4.96
C ILE A 417 -0.14 12.31 -6.22
N ASP A 418 -0.17 13.06 -7.34
CA ASP A 418 -0.73 12.57 -8.59
C ASP A 418 0.05 11.37 -9.16
N TYR A 419 1.36 11.30 -8.91
CA TYR A 419 2.17 10.14 -9.26
C TYR A 419 1.77 8.91 -8.43
N ILE A 420 1.66 9.04 -7.11
CA ILE A 420 1.26 7.91 -6.26
C ILE A 420 -0.18 7.48 -6.56
N LYS A 421 -1.10 8.42 -6.80
CA LYS A 421 -2.46 8.11 -7.25
C LYS A 421 -2.46 7.29 -8.54
N PHE A 422 -1.63 7.67 -9.51
CA PHE A 422 -1.46 6.95 -10.76
C PHE A 422 -0.96 5.51 -10.51
N VAL A 423 0.07 5.34 -9.66
CA VAL A 423 0.62 4.03 -9.30
C VAL A 423 -0.45 3.14 -8.66
N ILE A 424 -1.19 3.65 -7.68
CA ILE A 424 -2.27 2.90 -7.01
C ILE A 424 -3.39 2.53 -7.99
N SER A 425 -3.72 3.42 -8.94
CA SER A 425 -4.77 3.22 -9.94
C SER A 425 -4.43 2.15 -10.98
N MET A 426 -3.17 1.70 -11.07
CA MET A 426 -2.79 0.60 -11.96
C MET A 426 -3.42 -0.72 -11.52
N TYR A 427 -3.64 -0.93 -10.22
CA TYR A 427 -4.35 -2.12 -9.76
C TYR A 427 -5.86 -1.98 -10.01
N PRO A 428 -6.49 -2.92 -10.76
CA PRO A 428 -7.86 -2.74 -11.27
C PRO A 428 -8.95 -3.06 -10.25
N SER A 429 -8.81 -2.57 -9.02
CA SER A 429 -9.80 -2.65 -7.94
C SER A 429 -9.87 -1.32 -7.21
N THR A 430 -10.97 -1.10 -6.51
CA THR A 430 -11.16 0.08 -5.65
C THR A 430 -11.25 -0.30 -4.18
N GLU A 431 -11.09 -1.58 -3.85
CA GLU A 431 -11.16 -2.10 -2.48
C GLU A 431 -10.00 -3.07 -2.25
N PHE A 432 -8.95 -2.62 -1.57
CA PHE A 432 -7.77 -3.40 -1.21
C PHE A 432 -6.85 -2.64 -0.24
N GLU A 433 -5.91 -3.36 0.36
CA GLU A 433 -4.86 -2.81 1.23
C GLU A 433 -3.64 -2.37 0.41
N VAL A 434 -3.16 -1.15 0.72
CA VAL A 434 -1.92 -0.57 0.20
C VAL A 434 -0.90 -0.49 1.33
N LEU A 435 0.22 -1.20 1.21
CA LEU A 435 1.31 -1.15 2.17
C LEU A 435 2.45 -0.27 1.63
N ASP A 436 2.94 0.63 2.48
CA ASP A 436 4.14 1.42 2.24
C ASP A 436 5.04 1.38 3.49
N PHE A 437 6.14 0.64 3.41
CA PHE A 437 7.06 0.46 4.54
C PHE A 437 8.33 1.32 4.48
N PHE A 438 8.34 2.31 3.59
CA PHE A 438 9.23 3.46 3.55
C PHE A 438 8.40 4.74 3.39
N SER A 439 7.40 4.92 4.28
CA SER A 439 6.31 5.89 4.04
C SER A 439 6.74 7.37 4.07
N GLY A 440 7.90 7.68 4.65
CA GLY A 440 8.43 9.03 4.72
C GLY A 440 7.40 10.03 5.25
N SER A 441 7.03 10.99 4.44
CA SER A 441 5.99 11.97 4.78
C SER A 441 4.55 11.49 4.55
N ALA A 442 4.31 10.19 4.39
CA ALA A 442 2.98 9.57 4.16
C ALA A 442 2.24 10.09 2.92
N THR A 443 2.96 10.25 1.79
CA THR A 443 2.32 10.62 0.52
C THR A 443 1.33 9.57 0.05
N THR A 444 1.64 8.30 0.26
CA THR A 444 0.80 7.16 -0.12
C THR A 444 -0.54 7.18 0.60
N ALA A 445 -0.57 7.41 1.91
CA ALA A 445 -1.82 7.55 2.68
C ALA A 445 -2.68 8.70 2.14
N HIS A 446 -2.08 9.88 1.89
CA HIS A 446 -2.78 11.03 1.30
C HIS A 446 -3.37 10.67 -0.08
N ALA A 447 -2.62 9.96 -0.93
CA ALA A 447 -3.08 9.54 -2.25
C ALA A 447 -4.26 8.54 -2.17
N VAL A 448 -4.21 7.58 -1.24
CA VAL A 448 -5.30 6.61 -0.99
C VAL A 448 -6.58 7.32 -0.59
N MET A 449 -6.53 8.19 0.42
CA MET A 449 -7.71 8.95 0.85
C MET A 449 -8.29 9.81 -0.26
N GLN A 450 -7.43 10.46 -1.06
CA GLN A 450 -7.87 11.29 -2.17
C GLN A 450 -8.50 10.48 -3.29
N LEU A 451 -7.94 9.31 -3.65
CA LEU A 451 -8.55 8.41 -4.63
C LEU A 451 -9.92 7.92 -4.17
N ASN A 452 -10.04 7.50 -2.90
CA ASN A 452 -11.32 7.05 -2.35
C ASN A 452 -12.37 8.18 -2.40
N ALA A 453 -11.96 9.44 -2.18
CA ALA A 453 -12.85 10.59 -2.33
C ALA A 453 -13.25 10.86 -3.79
N GLU A 454 -12.38 10.58 -4.75
CA GLU A 454 -12.60 10.84 -6.18
C GLU A 454 -13.44 9.76 -6.87
N ASP A 455 -13.23 8.48 -6.52
CA ASP A 455 -13.87 7.36 -7.19
C ASP A 455 -14.84 6.53 -6.33
N GLY A 456 -15.02 6.92 -5.06
CA GLY A 456 -15.88 6.21 -4.10
C GLY A 456 -15.32 4.84 -3.67
N GLY A 457 -14.01 4.62 -3.83
CA GLY A 457 -13.33 3.39 -3.44
C GLY A 457 -13.17 3.25 -1.93
N HIS A 458 -12.82 2.04 -1.50
CA HIS A 458 -12.58 1.65 -0.11
C HIS A 458 -11.17 1.05 0.07
N ARG A 459 -10.16 1.70 -0.53
CA ARG A 459 -8.77 1.30 -0.32
C ARG A 459 -8.36 1.68 1.09
N LYS A 460 -7.58 0.81 1.73
CA LYS A 460 -7.02 1.00 3.07
C LYS A 460 -5.51 1.15 2.96
N PHE A 461 -4.91 1.86 3.89
CA PHE A 461 -3.46 1.99 3.89
C PHE A 461 -2.82 1.45 5.17
N ILE A 462 -1.62 0.91 5.03
CA ILE A 462 -0.71 0.52 6.11
C ILE A 462 0.60 1.24 5.85
N MET A 463 0.88 2.28 6.66
CA MET A 463 2.12 3.06 6.58
C MET A 463 3.09 2.60 7.65
N VAL A 464 4.33 2.34 7.28
CA VAL A 464 5.40 2.01 8.24
C VAL A 464 6.53 3.01 8.08
N GLN A 465 6.98 3.58 9.20
CA GLN A 465 8.07 4.54 9.23
C GLN A 465 8.90 4.41 10.50
N LEU A 466 10.21 4.40 10.34
CA LEU A 466 11.15 4.57 11.44
C LEU A 466 11.03 6.01 11.99
N PRO A 467 10.93 6.21 13.30
CA PRO A 467 10.86 7.55 13.91
C PRO A 467 12.23 8.27 13.92
N GLU A 468 12.80 8.50 12.73
CA GLU A 468 14.04 9.24 12.54
C GLU A 468 13.90 10.68 13.05
N GLU A 469 14.87 11.10 13.86
CA GLU A 469 14.88 12.46 14.40
C GLU A 469 15.13 13.50 13.32
N THR A 470 14.43 14.62 13.41
CA THR A 470 14.65 15.75 12.52
C THR A 470 15.83 16.59 13.03
N ASP A 471 16.71 17.03 12.13
CA ASP A 471 17.82 17.93 12.46
C ASP A 471 17.28 19.19 13.19
N GLU A 472 17.83 19.53 14.35
CA GLU A 472 17.42 20.69 15.17
C GLU A 472 17.46 22.02 14.38
N LYS A 473 18.29 22.10 13.34
CA LYS A 473 18.40 23.28 12.46
C LYS A 473 17.37 23.27 11.32
N SER A 474 16.70 22.15 11.09
CA SER A 474 15.73 22.00 10.01
C SER A 474 14.49 22.86 10.20
N GLU A 475 13.80 23.17 9.11
CA GLU A 475 12.50 23.86 9.14
C GLU A 475 11.43 22.96 9.79
N ALA A 476 11.54 21.63 9.68
CA ALA A 476 10.66 20.66 10.32
C ALA A 476 10.74 20.75 11.84
N TYR A 477 11.95 20.71 12.40
CA TYR A 477 12.17 20.83 13.85
C TYR A 477 11.66 22.18 14.39
N LYS A 478 11.94 23.29 13.69
CA LYS A 478 11.43 24.62 14.02
C LYS A 478 9.90 24.72 13.97
N ALA A 479 9.25 23.92 13.11
CA ALA A 479 7.79 23.82 13.03
C ALA A 479 7.20 22.93 14.15
N GLY A 480 8.03 22.28 14.96
CA GLY A 480 7.63 21.48 16.13
C GLY A 480 7.65 19.97 15.88
N TYR A 481 8.04 19.50 14.70
CA TYR A 481 8.15 18.07 14.38
C TYR A 481 9.52 17.54 14.81
N LYS A 482 9.55 16.63 15.79
CA LYS A 482 10.80 16.06 16.32
C LYS A 482 11.31 14.89 15.51
N ASN A 483 10.43 14.20 14.81
CA ASN A 483 10.78 13.08 13.93
C ASN A 483 9.90 13.04 12.67
N ILE A 484 10.28 12.19 11.72
CA ILE A 484 9.58 12.05 10.43
C ILE A 484 8.14 11.52 10.60
N CYS A 485 7.91 10.63 11.58
CA CYS A 485 6.58 10.08 11.84
C CYS A 485 5.56 11.15 12.22
N GLU A 486 5.98 12.17 12.97
CA GLU A 486 5.11 13.31 13.32
C GLU A 486 4.66 14.09 12.07
N ILE A 487 5.57 14.25 11.11
CA ILE A 487 5.26 14.89 9.81
C ILE A 487 4.24 14.05 9.04
N GLY A 488 4.47 12.73 8.95
CA GLY A 488 3.58 11.80 8.25
C GLY A 488 2.18 11.79 8.82
N LYS A 489 2.04 11.61 10.15
CA LYS A 489 0.75 11.62 10.85
C LYS A 489 0.01 12.96 10.66
N GLU A 490 0.71 14.07 10.80
CA GLU A 490 0.11 15.39 10.63
C GLU A 490 -0.32 15.65 9.18
N ARG A 491 0.44 15.15 8.20
CA ARG A 491 0.02 15.20 6.80
C ARG A 491 -1.28 14.45 6.57
N ILE A 492 -1.44 13.25 7.13
CA ILE A 492 -2.68 12.47 7.03
C ILE A 492 -3.84 13.25 7.66
N ARG A 493 -3.67 13.81 8.87
CA ARG A 493 -4.71 14.62 9.55
C ARG A 493 -5.16 15.79 8.69
N ARG A 494 -4.23 16.57 8.11
CA ARG A 494 -4.58 17.75 7.28
C ARG A 494 -5.20 17.35 5.95
N ALA A 495 -4.74 16.28 5.34
CA ALA A 495 -5.34 15.75 4.12
C ALA A 495 -6.78 15.29 4.37
N GLY A 496 -7.00 14.51 5.42
CA GLY A 496 -8.33 14.04 5.83
C GLY A 496 -9.28 15.19 6.14
N SER A 497 -8.84 16.18 6.93
CA SER A 497 -9.63 17.37 7.23
C SER A 497 -10.03 18.14 5.97
N LYS A 498 -9.13 18.25 4.99
CA LYS A 498 -9.43 18.93 3.72
C LYS A 498 -10.46 18.18 2.90
N ILE A 499 -10.38 16.84 2.85
CA ILE A 499 -11.33 15.98 2.15
C ILE A 499 -12.71 16.09 2.80
N ASN A 500 -12.79 15.99 4.12
CA ASN A 500 -14.05 16.08 4.87
C ASN A 500 -14.71 17.45 4.70
N ASN A 501 -13.95 18.55 4.78
CA ASN A 501 -14.45 19.92 4.56
C ASN A 501 -14.95 20.12 3.11
N ALA A 502 -14.34 19.49 2.12
CA ALA A 502 -14.80 19.54 0.73
C ALA A 502 -16.12 18.78 0.56
N ASN A 503 -16.23 17.59 1.18
CA ASN A 503 -17.46 16.78 1.16
C ASN A 503 -18.62 17.47 1.88
N GLU A 504 -18.37 18.16 3.01
CA GLU A 504 -19.41 18.94 3.70
C GLU A 504 -19.93 20.08 2.83
N LYS A 505 -19.05 20.83 2.16
CA LYS A 505 -19.45 21.89 1.24
C LYS A 505 -20.27 21.38 0.05
N LEU A 506 -20.03 20.14 -0.40
CA LEU A 506 -20.81 19.50 -1.45
C LEU A 506 -22.21 19.08 -0.97
N LYS A 507 -22.37 18.73 0.32
CA LYS A 507 -23.69 18.45 0.92
C LYS A 507 -24.60 19.68 0.99
N ASP A 508 -24.02 20.87 1.12
CA ASP A 508 -24.75 22.14 1.15
C ASP A 508 -25.11 22.69 -0.24
N VAL A 509 -24.61 22.07 -1.31
CA VAL A 509 -25.04 22.36 -2.68
C VAL A 509 -26.44 21.73 -2.83
N PRO A 510 -27.50 22.53 -3.06
CA PRO A 510 -28.84 21.97 -3.22
C PRO A 510 -28.84 20.94 -4.34
N LEU A 511 -29.20 19.72 -4.02
CA LEU A 511 -29.53 18.71 -5.03
C LEU A 511 -30.55 19.37 -5.98
N LEU A 512 -30.22 19.43 -7.27
CA LEU A 512 -31.10 19.96 -8.30
C LEU A 512 -32.39 19.15 -8.28
N LYS A 513 -33.39 19.64 -7.52
CA LYS A 513 -34.66 18.92 -7.29
C LYS A 513 -35.69 19.12 -8.39
N ASP A 514 -35.41 19.98 -9.36
CA ASP A 514 -36.36 20.29 -10.43
C ASP A 514 -35.86 19.86 -11.80
N ASP A 515 -36.76 19.24 -12.57
CA ASP A 515 -36.52 18.84 -13.98
C ASP A 515 -36.01 19.99 -14.87
N LYS A 516 -36.25 21.25 -14.48
CA LYS A 516 -35.74 22.43 -15.19
C LYS A 516 -34.25 22.67 -14.98
N ASP A 517 -33.73 22.37 -13.79
CA ASP A 517 -32.31 22.51 -13.48
C ASP A 517 -31.52 21.34 -14.09
N VAL A 518 -32.10 20.15 -14.09
CA VAL A 518 -31.59 19.00 -14.85
C VAL A 518 -31.58 19.32 -16.35
N GLN A 519 -32.61 20.02 -16.88
CA GLN A 519 -32.63 20.46 -18.28
C GLN A 519 -31.63 21.58 -18.57
N LEU A 520 -31.33 22.46 -17.62
CA LEU A 520 -30.29 23.48 -17.78
C LEU A 520 -28.88 22.86 -17.75
N PHE A 521 -28.62 21.94 -16.82
CA PHE A 521 -27.38 21.16 -16.81
C PHE A 521 -27.31 20.18 -18.00
N THR A 522 -28.43 19.57 -18.38
CA THR A 522 -28.54 18.76 -19.59
C THR A 522 -28.41 19.62 -20.85
N SER A 523 -28.76 20.90 -20.80
CA SER A 523 -28.52 21.85 -21.91
C SER A 523 -27.05 22.31 -21.97
N ILE A 524 -26.34 22.29 -20.84
CA ILE A 524 -24.89 22.52 -20.74
C ILE A 524 -24.13 21.22 -21.03
N ALA A 525 -24.68 20.07 -20.63
CA ALA A 525 -24.19 18.70 -20.90
C ALA A 525 -24.89 18.04 -22.08
N LYS A 526 -25.57 18.79 -22.96
CA LYS A 526 -26.26 18.27 -24.12
C LYS A 526 -25.26 17.63 -25.05
N ASN A 527 -25.07 16.34 -24.85
CA ASN A 527 -24.74 15.46 -25.95
C ASN A 527 -24.48 14.03 -25.51
N GLY A 528 -25.42 13.20 -25.82
CA GLY A 528 -25.36 11.75 -25.75
C GLY A 528 -26.10 11.15 -24.55
N ILE A 529 -26.95 10.18 -24.84
CA ILE A 529 -27.71 9.39 -23.85
C ILE A 529 -26.75 8.77 -22.80
N ASP A 530 -25.54 8.39 -23.24
CA ASP A 530 -24.49 7.85 -22.35
C ASP A 530 -23.86 8.88 -21.40
N ALA A 531 -23.77 10.16 -21.82
CA ALA A 531 -23.27 11.22 -20.93
C ALA A 531 -24.29 11.52 -19.83
N VAL A 532 -25.59 11.45 -20.13
CA VAL A 532 -26.67 11.62 -19.15
C VAL A 532 -26.72 10.43 -18.18
N GLU A 533 -26.51 9.20 -18.64
CA GLU A 533 -26.44 8.04 -17.77
C GLU A 533 -25.15 8.03 -16.92
N ARG A 534 -24.01 8.43 -17.49
CA ARG A 534 -22.75 8.58 -16.74
C ARG A 534 -22.80 9.76 -15.77
N THR A 535 -23.42 10.88 -16.16
CA THR A 535 -23.66 12.00 -15.26
C THR A 535 -24.65 11.60 -14.16
N LYS A 536 -25.72 10.84 -14.47
CA LYS A 536 -26.59 10.23 -13.47
C LYS A 536 -25.81 9.25 -12.59
N SER A 537 -25.00 8.37 -13.13
CA SER A 537 -24.18 7.45 -12.33
C SER A 537 -23.08 8.16 -11.53
N ALA A 538 -22.55 9.28 -12.01
CA ALA A 538 -21.65 10.14 -11.24
C ALA A 538 -22.39 10.93 -10.16
N PHE A 539 -23.61 11.38 -10.43
CA PHE A 539 -24.48 12.03 -9.42
C PHE A 539 -25.11 11.00 -8.48
N GLU A 540 -25.46 9.82 -8.91
CA GLU A 540 -25.87 8.71 -8.06
C GLU A 540 -24.70 8.20 -7.18
N ARG A 541 -23.45 8.34 -7.63
CA ARG A 541 -22.25 8.13 -6.79
C ARG A 541 -22.02 9.26 -5.78
N VAL A 542 -22.48 10.47 -6.04
CA VAL A 542 -22.44 11.61 -5.09
C VAL A 542 -23.55 11.49 -4.04
N ASP A 543 -24.58 10.67 -4.28
CA ASP A 543 -25.56 10.29 -3.24
C ASP A 543 -25.05 9.14 -2.34
N CYS A 544 -23.78 8.76 -2.48
CA CYS A 544 -23.09 7.91 -1.50
C CYS A 544 -22.88 8.72 -0.21
N SER A 545 -23.71 8.46 0.76
CA SER A 545 -23.50 8.72 2.19
C SER A 545 -22.24 8.02 2.75
N CYS A 546 -21.39 7.46 1.92
CA CYS A 546 -20.13 6.86 2.32
C CYS A 546 -19.14 7.96 2.65
N SER A 547 -19.00 8.26 3.94
CA SER A 547 -17.88 9.06 4.43
C SER A 547 -16.58 8.31 4.10
N VAL A 548 -15.65 8.99 3.43
CA VAL A 548 -14.30 8.45 3.21
C VAL A 548 -13.65 8.23 4.57
N ASP A 549 -13.08 7.06 4.81
CA ASP A 549 -12.26 6.83 6.00
C ASP A 549 -10.99 7.68 5.91
N THR A 550 -10.94 8.73 6.72
CA THR A 550 -9.79 9.63 6.86
C THR A 550 -9.09 9.46 8.22
N GLY A 551 -9.55 8.48 9.01
CA GLY A 551 -8.92 8.07 10.25
C GLY A 551 -7.68 7.20 10.02
N PHE A 552 -6.94 6.95 11.10
CA PHE A 552 -5.85 5.97 11.15
C PHE A 552 -5.52 5.61 12.60
N ARG A 553 -5.19 4.33 12.82
CA ARG A 553 -4.65 3.84 14.11
C ARG A 553 -3.14 3.98 14.11
N VAL A 554 -2.59 4.57 15.15
CA VAL A 554 -1.14 4.61 15.39
C VAL A 554 -0.77 3.42 16.26
N LEU A 555 0.19 2.63 15.77
CA LEU A 555 0.81 1.53 16.49
C LEU A 555 2.31 1.80 16.59
N LYS A 556 2.93 1.48 17.74
CA LYS A 556 4.37 1.65 17.95
C LYS A 556 5.04 0.29 18.17
N CYS A 557 6.07 0.00 17.40
CA CYS A 557 6.88 -1.20 17.58
C CYS A 557 7.70 -1.07 18.87
N ASP A 558 7.52 -2.02 19.78
CA ASP A 558 8.19 -2.03 21.09
C ASP A 558 8.58 -3.48 21.44
N SER A 559 9.36 -3.63 22.50
CA SER A 559 9.66 -4.94 23.09
C SER A 559 8.37 -5.66 23.51
N SER A 560 8.42 -6.99 23.52
CA SER A 560 7.31 -7.84 23.97
C SER A 560 6.70 -7.33 25.30
N ASN A 561 5.40 -7.50 25.46
CA ASN A 561 4.70 -7.15 26.71
C ASN A 561 5.12 -8.03 27.89
N MET A 562 5.81 -9.14 27.61
CA MET A 562 6.27 -10.07 28.64
C MET A 562 7.61 -9.65 29.19
N LYS A 563 7.84 -9.93 30.52
CA LYS A 563 9.15 -9.80 31.14
C LYS A 563 10.10 -10.85 30.57
N ASP A 564 11.35 -10.47 30.34
CA ASP A 564 12.40 -11.41 29.96
C ASP A 564 12.70 -12.31 31.18
N VAL A 565 12.53 -13.61 31.00
CA VAL A 565 12.75 -14.59 32.05
C VAL A 565 14.14 -15.19 31.84
N TYR A 566 15.15 -14.64 32.50
CA TYR A 566 16.47 -15.25 32.56
C TYR A 566 16.47 -16.30 33.69
N TYR A 567 16.48 -17.58 33.35
CA TYR A 567 16.66 -18.66 34.28
C TYR A 567 18.15 -18.85 34.58
N ASN A 568 18.65 -18.24 35.64
CA ASN A 568 19.91 -18.68 36.26
C ASN A 568 19.55 -19.62 37.43
N PRO A 569 19.76 -20.94 37.31
CA PRO A 569 19.34 -21.90 38.33
C PRO A 569 19.99 -21.66 39.69
N ALA A 570 21.08 -20.91 39.75
CA ALA A 570 21.82 -20.61 41.00
C ALA A 570 21.23 -19.46 41.84
N GLU A 571 20.28 -18.69 41.28
CA GLU A 571 19.71 -17.49 41.93
C GLU A 571 18.28 -17.71 42.44
N TYR A 572 17.82 -18.95 42.54
CA TYR A 572 16.46 -19.29 42.97
C TYR A 572 16.25 -19.02 44.48
N GLU A 573 15.72 -17.83 44.80
CA GLU A 573 15.10 -17.58 46.10
C GLU A 573 13.58 -17.75 46.05
N GLN A 574 12.99 -18.23 47.14
CA GLN A 574 11.54 -18.49 47.27
C GLN A 574 10.69 -17.20 47.05
N SER A 575 11.27 -16.02 47.24
CA SER A 575 10.66 -14.71 46.91
C SER A 575 10.54 -14.43 45.40
N LEU A 576 11.25 -15.20 44.57
CA LEU A 576 11.17 -15.09 43.11
C LEU A 576 9.87 -15.72 42.57
N PHE A 577 9.33 -16.75 43.23
CA PHE A 577 8.09 -17.40 42.79
C PHE A 577 6.90 -16.44 42.84
N SER A 578 6.79 -15.58 43.83
CA SER A 578 5.71 -14.57 43.90
C SER A 578 5.87 -13.41 42.89
N ARG A 579 7.10 -13.20 42.36
CA ARG A 579 7.35 -12.22 41.27
C ARG A 579 7.15 -12.82 39.89
N LEU A 580 7.17 -14.13 39.75
CA LEU A 580 6.89 -14.87 38.52
C LEU A 580 5.38 -14.99 38.22
N GLU A 581 4.52 -14.72 39.21
CA GLU A 581 3.07 -14.72 39.03
C GLU A 581 2.57 -13.63 38.07
N ASP A 582 3.31 -12.52 37.93
CA ASP A 582 3.00 -11.46 36.96
C ASP A 582 4.12 -11.33 35.91
N ASN A 583 3.98 -12.07 34.81
CA ASN A 583 4.94 -12.13 33.72
C ASN A 583 4.84 -10.94 32.76
N ILE A 584 3.97 -9.96 33.03
CA ILE A 584 3.73 -8.79 32.19
C ILE A 584 4.55 -7.62 32.72
N LYS A 585 5.11 -6.80 31.84
CA LYS A 585 5.80 -5.55 32.18
C LYS A 585 4.84 -4.57 32.84
N GLU A 586 5.30 -3.77 33.78
CA GLU A 586 4.48 -2.90 34.64
C GLU A 586 3.84 -1.73 33.86
N ASP A 587 4.47 -1.31 32.76
CA ASP A 587 4.04 -0.21 31.90
C ASP A 587 3.06 -0.64 30.79
N ARG A 588 2.59 -1.88 30.82
CA ARG A 588 1.69 -2.44 29.78
C ARG A 588 0.24 -2.34 30.19
N THR A 589 -0.59 -1.91 29.24
CA THR A 589 -2.04 -1.80 29.38
C THR A 589 -2.76 -3.07 28.89
N PRO A 590 -4.02 -3.29 29.27
CA PRO A 590 -4.83 -4.38 28.69
C PRO A 590 -4.95 -4.30 27.16
N GLU A 591 -4.93 -3.11 26.58
CA GLU A 591 -5.00 -2.92 25.13
C GLU A 591 -3.69 -3.31 24.46
N ASP A 592 -2.52 -3.06 25.09
CA ASP A 592 -1.23 -3.57 24.60
C ASP A 592 -1.25 -5.11 24.49
N LEU A 593 -1.83 -5.78 25.50
CA LEU A 593 -1.97 -7.24 25.49
C LEU A 593 -2.92 -7.71 24.39
N LEU A 594 -4.02 -6.99 24.17
CA LEU A 594 -4.96 -7.32 23.10
C LEU A 594 -4.28 -7.32 21.72
N PHE A 595 -3.52 -6.26 21.40
CA PHE A 595 -2.83 -6.17 20.11
C PHE A 595 -1.78 -7.26 19.93
N GLN A 596 -1.07 -7.64 20.99
CA GLN A 596 -0.15 -8.77 20.94
C GLN A 596 -0.89 -10.09 20.73
N VAL A 597 -2.03 -10.30 21.36
CA VAL A 597 -2.91 -11.47 21.15
C VAL A 597 -3.44 -11.50 19.71
N MET A 598 -3.83 -10.34 19.17
CA MET A 598 -4.30 -10.26 17.78
C MET A 598 -3.20 -10.67 16.79
N LEU A 599 -1.97 -10.22 17.00
CA LEU A 599 -0.81 -10.67 16.21
C LEU A 599 -0.66 -12.20 16.30
N ASP A 600 -0.62 -12.76 17.51
CA ASP A 600 -0.37 -14.18 17.75
C ASP A 600 -1.49 -15.10 17.20
N LEU A 601 -2.72 -14.61 17.12
CA LEU A 601 -3.87 -15.31 16.57
C LEU A 601 -4.13 -15.03 15.07
N GLY A 602 -3.32 -14.20 14.41
CA GLY A 602 -3.49 -13.83 13.02
C GLY A 602 -4.72 -12.96 12.72
N ILE A 603 -5.20 -12.19 13.72
CA ILE A 603 -6.35 -11.29 13.59
C ILE A 603 -5.86 -9.94 13.07
N LEU A 604 -6.54 -9.40 12.06
CA LEU A 604 -6.16 -8.13 11.44
C LEU A 604 -6.12 -6.98 12.47
N LEU A 605 -5.06 -6.18 12.44
CA LEU A 605 -4.87 -5.09 13.39
C LEU A 605 -5.84 -3.91 13.17
N ASN A 606 -6.51 -3.88 12.04
CA ASN A 606 -7.57 -2.92 11.71
C ASN A 606 -8.99 -3.45 12.00
N SER A 607 -9.11 -4.65 12.60
CA SER A 607 -10.40 -5.21 13.03
C SER A 607 -11.14 -4.28 13.99
N LYS A 608 -12.46 -4.34 13.96
CA LYS A 608 -13.33 -3.58 14.85
C LYS A 608 -13.18 -4.09 16.28
N ILE A 609 -12.88 -3.19 17.21
CA ILE A 609 -12.69 -3.48 18.63
C ILE A 609 -13.77 -2.75 19.42
N GLN A 610 -14.47 -3.49 20.30
CA GLN A 610 -15.44 -2.94 21.24
C GLN A 610 -15.01 -3.28 22.67
N VAL A 611 -14.96 -2.29 23.53
CA VAL A 611 -14.81 -2.52 24.97
C VAL A 611 -16.19 -2.72 25.56
N ARG A 612 -16.44 -3.89 26.10
CA ARG A 612 -17.69 -4.22 26.78
C ARG A 612 -17.45 -4.40 28.28
N SER A 613 -18.44 -4.04 29.07
CA SER A 613 -18.41 -4.26 30.51
C SER A 613 -19.66 -5.03 30.93
N GLU A 614 -19.46 -6.10 31.66
CA GLU A 614 -20.54 -6.92 32.18
C GLU A 614 -20.53 -6.94 33.70
N LYS A 615 -21.70 -6.83 34.31
CA LYS A 615 -21.87 -6.86 35.76
C LYS A 615 -22.28 -8.26 36.16
N VAL A 616 -21.42 -8.97 36.87
CA VAL A 616 -21.67 -10.30 37.41
C VAL A 616 -21.63 -10.21 38.94
N GLY A 617 -22.74 -10.47 39.60
CA GLY A 617 -22.85 -10.27 41.04
C GLY A 617 -22.65 -8.81 41.44
N MET A 618 -21.71 -8.55 42.35
CA MET A 618 -21.34 -7.21 42.79
C MET A 618 -20.14 -6.58 42.03
N ARG A 619 -19.54 -7.31 41.11
CA ARG A 619 -18.34 -6.87 40.36
C ARG A 619 -18.70 -6.54 38.91
N SER A 620 -17.95 -5.60 38.35
CA SER A 620 -17.99 -5.28 36.92
C SER A 620 -16.66 -5.72 36.31
N TYR A 621 -16.74 -6.43 35.17
CA TYR A 621 -15.60 -6.91 34.40
C TYR A 621 -15.62 -6.26 33.05
N SER A 622 -14.43 -5.89 32.55
CA SER A 622 -14.26 -5.32 31.23
C SER A 622 -13.56 -6.36 30.33
N TYR A 623 -14.03 -6.46 29.11
CA TYR A 623 -13.41 -7.33 28.11
C TYR A 623 -13.46 -6.66 26.74
N PHE A 624 -12.53 -7.06 25.89
CA PHE A 624 -12.50 -6.66 24.49
C PHE A 624 -13.26 -7.68 23.65
N ASP A 625 -14.13 -7.17 22.80
CA ASP A 625 -14.84 -7.94 21.79
C ASP A 625 -14.35 -7.46 20.42
N VAL A 626 -13.68 -8.36 19.69
CA VAL A 626 -13.13 -8.11 18.37
C VAL A 626 -13.97 -8.86 17.34
N GLU A 627 -14.41 -8.14 16.30
CA GLU A 627 -15.24 -8.66 15.21
C GLU A 627 -16.50 -9.39 15.72
N ASP A 628 -17.26 -8.72 16.59
CA ASP A 628 -18.55 -9.17 17.11
C ASP A 628 -18.54 -10.65 17.60
N GLY A 629 -17.57 -10.99 18.47
CA GLY A 629 -17.43 -12.29 19.10
C GLY A 629 -16.42 -13.23 18.43
N TYR A 630 -15.66 -12.79 17.43
CA TYR A 630 -14.58 -13.62 16.89
C TYR A 630 -13.46 -13.84 17.93
N LEU A 631 -13.06 -12.76 18.63
CA LEU A 631 -12.19 -12.83 19.81
C LEU A 631 -12.83 -12.11 20.98
N ILE A 632 -12.96 -12.78 22.11
CA ILE A 632 -13.18 -12.13 23.40
C ILE A 632 -11.91 -12.26 24.24
N ALA A 633 -11.35 -11.11 24.70
CA ALA A 633 -10.18 -11.06 25.54
C ALA A 633 -10.48 -10.33 26.85
N CYS A 634 -10.27 -11.01 28.01
CA CYS A 634 -10.49 -10.45 29.33
C CYS A 634 -9.19 -10.51 30.15
N PHE A 635 -8.65 -9.34 30.47
CA PHE A 635 -7.38 -9.22 31.20
C PHE A 635 -7.55 -8.70 32.65
N ASP A 636 -8.79 -8.59 33.13
CA ASP A 636 -9.10 -8.21 34.50
C ASP A 636 -8.58 -9.26 35.49
N LYS A 637 -8.31 -8.81 36.73
CA LYS A 637 -7.85 -9.70 37.82
C LYS A 637 -9.01 -10.33 38.58
N ASN A 638 -8.77 -11.49 39.18
CA ASN A 638 -9.75 -12.24 40.00
C ASN A 638 -11.04 -12.57 39.27
N ILE A 639 -10.91 -13.13 38.07
CA ILE A 639 -12.03 -13.65 37.27
C ILE A 639 -12.55 -14.95 37.93
N ASP A 640 -13.85 -14.99 38.21
CA ASP A 640 -14.53 -16.15 38.80
C ASP A 640 -15.31 -16.97 37.75
N GLU A 641 -15.87 -18.11 38.20
CA GLU A 641 -16.61 -19.03 37.33
C GLU A 641 -17.87 -18.39 36.71
N GLU A 642 -18.49 -17.41 37.40
CA GLU A 642 -19.70 -16.74 36.90
C GLU A 642 -19.37 -15.89 35.66
N VAL A 643 -18.23 -15.16 35.68
CA VAL A 643 -17.76 -14.37 34.55
C VAL A 643 -17.39 -15.26 33.39
N ILE A 644 -16.64 -16.35 33.64
CA ILE A 644 -16.26 -17.31 32.59
C ILE A 644 -17.51 -17.94 31.97
N THR A 645 -18.50 -18.25 32.77
CA THR A 645 -19.79 -18.77 32.29
C THR A 645 -20.55 -17.76 31.44
N ALA A 646 -20.56 -16.49 31.84
CA ALA A 646 -21.19 -15.39 31.07
C ALA A 646 -20.54 -15.23 29.71
N ILE A 647 -19.19 -15.27 29.66
CA ILE A 647 -18.42 -15.19 28.40
C ILE A 647 -18.65 -16.45 27.54
N ALA A 648 -18.61 -17.66 28.12
CA ALA A 648 -18.82 -18.91 27.38
C ALA A 648 -20.20 -18.97 26.72
N LYS A 649 -21.24 -18.37 27.34
CA LYS A 649 -22.58 -18.27 26.76
C LYS A 649 -22.66 -17.37 25.53
N GLN A 650 -21.72 -16.45 25.33
CA GLN A 650 -21.63 -15.60 24.13
C GLN A 650 -21.04 -16.38 22.94
N LYS A 651 -20.46 -17.55 23.18
CA LYS A 651 -19.90 -18.47 22.18
C LYS A 651 -18.85 -17.82 21.28
N PRO A 652 -17.79 -17.19 21.83
CA PRO A 652 -16.73 -16.62 21.01
C PRO A 652 -15.98 -17.72 20.26
N TYR A 653 -15.39 -17.38 19.10
CA TYR A 653 -14.51 -18.31 18.40
C TYR A 653 -13.18 -18.47 19.15
N TYR A 654 -12.55 -17.36 19.59
CA TYR A 654 -11.43 -17.34 20.51
C TYR A 654 -11.81 -16.73 21.85
N PHE A 655 -11.34 -17.33 22.93
CA PHE A 655 -11.33 -16.68 24.25
C PHE A 655 -9.92 -16.65 24.81
N VAL A 656 -9.48 -15.47 25.26
CA VAL A 656 -8.14 -15.26 25.82
C VAL A 656 -8.23 -14.55 27.16
N MET A 657 -7.48 -15.04 28.13
CA MET A 657 -7.31 -14.42 29.45
C MET A 657 -5.89 -14.62 29.95
N ARG A 658 -5.53 -13.94 31.03
CA ARG A 658 -4.24 -14.16 31.71
C ARG A 658 -4.35 -15.37 32.64
N ASP A 659 -3.31 -16.18 32.73
CA ASP A 659 -3.22 -17.26 33.72
C ASP A 659 -3.38 -16.72 35.15
N SER A 660 -2.67 -15.61 35.46
CA SER A 660 -2.75 -14.89 36.73
C SER A 660 -4.09 -14.17 37.01
N SER A 661 -5.02 -14.15 36.07
CA SER A 661 -6.35 -13.52 36.23
C SER A 661 -7.34 -14.44 36.95
N MET A 662 -7.12 -15.73 37.01
CA MET A 662 -8.03 -16.67 37.66
C MET A 662 -8.08 -16.43 39.18
N ALA A 663 -9.29 -16.39 39.73
CA ALA A 663 -9.50 -16.06 41.13
C ALA A 663 -8.92 -17.12 42.08
N ASN A 664 -8.90 -18.39 41.70
CA ASN A 664 -8.40 -19.53 42.48
C ASN A 664 -8.28 -20.80 41.58
N ASP A 665 -7.68 -21.86 42.17
CA ASP A 665 -7.45 -23.16 41.50
C ASP A 665 -8.75 -23.86 41.06
N SER A 666 -9.87 -23.60 41.74
CA SER A 666 -11.18 -24.15 41.36
C SER A 666 -11.61 -23.61 40.02
N VAL A 667 -11.44 -22.32 39.80
CA VAL A 667 -11.73 -21.65 38.51
C VAL A 667 -10.87 -22.24 37.40
N ALA A 668 -9.59 -22.47 37.65
CA ALA A 668 -8.69 -23.10 36.68
C ALA A 668 -9.13 -24.53 36.31
N THR A 669 -9.57 -25.29 37.30
CA THR A 669 -10.05 -26.67 37.11
C THR A 669 -11.38 -26.73 36.34
N ASN A 670 -12.30 -25.81 36.65
CA ASN A 670 -13.66 -25.80 36.07
C ASN A 670 -13.70 -25.06 34.73
N PHE A 671 -12.70 -24.29 34.38
CA PHE A 671 -12.61 -23.49 33.14
C PHE A 671 -12.91 -24.33 31.88
N GLU A 672 -12.23 -25.47 31.75
CA GLU A 672 -12.42 -26.34 30.60
C GLU A 672 -13.83 -26.94 30.57
N GLN A 673 -14.38 -27.29 31.72
CA GLN A 673 -15.71 -27.89 31.83
C GLN A 673 -16.82 -26.88 31.54
N ILE A 674 -16.65 -25.61 31.91
CA ILE A 674 -17.62 -24.55 31.61
C ILE A 674 -17.68 -24.34 30.09
N PHE A 675 -16.55 -24.22 29.42
CA PHE A 675 -16.56 -24.07 27.96
C PHE A 675 -17.05 -25.33 27.25
N ALA A 676 -16.66 -26.52 27.71
CA ALA A 676 -17.20 -27.78 27.15
C ALA A 676 -18.74 -27.87 27.25
N THR A 677 -19.32 -27.21 28.25
CA THR A 677 -20.77 -27.21 28.47
C THR A 677 -21.49 -26.17 27.63
N TYR A 678 -20.97 -24.94 27.57
CA TYR A 678 -21.67 -23.80 26.96
C TYR A 678 -21.16 -23.41 25.56
N SER A 679 -19.89 -23.68 25.25
CA SER A 679 -19.27 -23.35 23.96
C SER A 679 -18.09 -24.28 23.65
N PRO A 680 -18.38 -25.57 23.31
CA PRO A 680 -17.33 -26.57 23.06
C PRO A 680 -16.38 -26.21 21.91
N ASP A 681 -16.85 -25.43 20.94
CA ASP A 681 -16.10 -25.04 19.75
C ASP A 681 -15.16 -23.84 20.00
N THR A 682 -15.26 -23.15 21.13
CA THR A 682 -14.38 -22.02 21.48
C THR A 682 -12.95 -22.48 21.68
N VAL A 683 -12.03 -21.88 20.94
CA VAL A 683 -10.57 -22.05 21.14
C VAL A 683 -10.12 -21.17 22.31
N ARG A 684 -9.60 -21.80 23.36
CA ARG A 684 -9.21 -21.14 24.62
C ARG A 684 -7.70 -21.02 24.69
N LYS A 685 -7.23 -19.82 24.96
CA LYS A 685 -5.80 -19.53 25.15
C LYS A 685 -5.57 -18.75 26.44
N VAL A 686 -4.41 -18.91 27.01
CA VAL A 686 -3.95 -18.12 28.16
C VAL A 686 -2.63 -17.45 27.86
N LEU A 687 -2.44 -16.23 28.43
CA LEU A 687 -1.19 -15.46 28.41
C LEU A 687 -0.31 -15.87 29.56
#